data_5ebe13744b264c683d61d2cba6d1e588
#
_entry.id   5ebe13744b264c683d61d2cba6d1e588
#
_cell.length_a   1.000
_cell.length_b   1.000
_cell.length_c   1.000
_cell.angle_alpha   90.00
_cell.angle_beta   90.00
_cell.angle_gamma   90.00
#
_symmetry.space_group_name_H-M   'P 1'
#
loop_
_entity.id
_entity.type
_entity.pdbx_description
1 polymer ?
#
loop_
_entity_poly.entity_id
_entity_poly.type
_entity_poly.pdbx_seq_one_letter_code
_entity_poly.pdbx_strand_id
1 'polypeptide(L)'
;MDQIRDIPGIGEKTANRLIEHFGSETAAMEIFSRHDIAAIAAIPGIGEKNAIVLVQAFIFKDENISPDDFLKTREARRIYKKLLDIIKSYTNTTYAKDKINIYFPLPSSKRDRILSVMNEVTSAISMVEGIAASREGTEGLRTVLKGIRPLKSVTPKKVRDRVLAVQSHEEYELALARFGSSIEVILVESPREFVDAAAGYSHVTASMKLGGIDLPGDGNIEYEDLGNIETWLVAPESIITFYSSNQDIISSAIQAYKILENTYPILFSDIKNADVTHLETAMEVVGDGGVRSGYDKEIDRIKSSMDRLDNCIKTTEQSANARFKTYLENSTITLKGKDLLDVAGGGIKDLLNMEMAGRYNNIIKEAVAGIVNELNLDKKESLIIDDMFSSDITTTIQADREAIEKLRQFLNSRLTMRRLEILRHSARVLSKYHSMVRRMVSGAMELDVWFSIGLFAKDLYLVPPQLQEGTWIEIQQGRNLFIKGDVEPVNYSLGEARLSSISDDYSPERIAILSGVNSGGKTSTLELIAQTIILSHMGFPVPAKAASIGFMDELYYFRKSGGTMDAGAFESTIKDFSVVSGTGRMAMLVDELESITEPGASARIIGGILESLNENSLALGVFVSHMAENIMEHTDCDVRVDGIEARGLDSDLNLIVDRNPRYNYVAKSTPELIVERLARQADDEKKGFYEHLLGKFK
;
A
#
# COMPACT_ATOMS: atom_id res chain seq x y z
N MET A 1 23.70 19.35 -5.72
CA MET A 1 23.34 19.37 -4.29
C MET A 1 24.37 18.55 -3.54
N ASP A 2 25.08 19.14 -2.59
CA ASP A 2 26.23 18.47 -2.00
C ASP A 2 25.95 17.87 -0.61
N GLN A 3 24.84 18.25 0.04
CA GLN A 3 24.52 17.77 1.38
C GLN A 3 23.04 17.38 1.52
N ILE A 4 22.77 16.32 2.28
CA ILE A 4 21.41 15.82 2.55
C ILE A 4 20.57 16.83 3.34
N ARG A 5 21.23 17.67 4.14
CA ARG A 5 20.60 18.74 4.92
C ARG A 5 20.05 19.88 4.07
N ASP A 6 20.49 19.96 2.82
CA ASP A 6 19.97 20.96 1.87
C ASP A 6 18.58 20.63 1.36
N ILE A 7 18.10 19.39 1.52
CA ILE A 7 16.77 18.97 1.09
C ILE A 7 15.71 19.60 2.00
N PRO A 8 14.75 20.35 1.46
CA PRO A 8 13.68 20.96 2.26
C PRO A 8 12.91 19.90 3.08
N GLY A 9 12.71 20.16 4.36
CA GLY A 9 12.05 19.22 5.27
C GLY A 9 12.98 18.23 5.96
N ILE A 10 14.26 18.19 5.62
CA ILE A 10 15.27 17.39 6.33
C ILE A 10 15.95 18.25 7.39
N GLY A 11 15.55 18.08 8.66
CA GLY A 11 16.26 18.64 9.80
C GLY A 11 17.42 17.74 10.23
N GLU A 12 18.26 18.25 11.12
CA GLU A 12 19.48 17.58 11.61
C GLU A 12 19.25 16.16 12.12
N LYS A 13 18.15 15.94 12.87
CA LYS A 13 17.78 14.62 13.40
C LYS A 13 17.44 13.62 12.26
N THR A 14 16.78 14.07 11.22
CA THR A 14 16.41 13.22 10.07
C THR A 14 17.63 12.93 9.21
N ALA A 15 18.48 13.94 8.98
CA ALA A 15 19.75 13.77 8.25
C ALA A 15 20.64 12.72 8.92
N ASN A 16 20.82 12.81 10.24
CA ASN A 16 21.67 11.86 10.98
C ASN A 16 21.12 10.42 10.88
N ARG A 17 19.79 10.22 10.96
CA ARG A 17 19.15 8.91 10.77
C ARG A 17 19.37 8.34 9.37
N LEU A 18 19.26 9.19 8.34
CA LEU A 18 19.52 8.81 6.96
C LEU A 18 20.96 8.36 6.76
N ILE A 19 21.92 9.15 7.26
CA ILE A 19 23.36 8.86 7.17
C ILE A 19 23.71 7.57 7.94
N GLU A 20 23.18 7.41 9.15
CA GLU A 20 23.40 6.22 9.97
C GLU A 20 22.85 4.95 9.30
N HIS A 21 21.63 5.05 8.71
CA HIS A 21 21.01 3.91 8.06
C HIS A 21 21.69 3.47 6.76
N PHE A 22 22.11 4.42 5.93
CA PHE A 22 22.79 4.14 4.64
C PHE A 22 24.32 4.08 4.75
N GLY A 23 24.88 4.34 5.92
CA GLY A 23 26.31 4.24 6.20
C GLY A 23 27.15 5.45 5.78
N SER A 24 26.65 6.32 4.88
CA SER A 24 27.30 7.56 4.47
C SER A 24 26.32 8.57 3.89
N GLU A 25 26.68 9.86 3.90
CA GLU A 25 25.91 10.92 3.27
C GLU A 25 25.79 10.72 1.75
N THR A 26 26.86 10.26 1.12
CA THR A 26 26.91 9.98 -0.33
C THR A 26 25.95 8.85 -0.72
N ALA A 27 25.93 7.76 0.05
CA ALA A 27 25.01 6.66 -0.18
C ALA A 27 23.54 7.10 0.01
N ALA A 28 23.26 7.92 1.02
CA ALA A 28 21.94 8.47 1.23
C ALA A 28 21.51 9.38 0.07
N MET A 29 22.39 10.25 -0.43
CA MET A 29 22.11 11.09 -1.60
C MET A 29 21.87 10.28 -2.88
N GLU A 30 22.58 9.16 -3.07
CA GLU A 30 22.32 8.25 -4.20
C GLU A 30 20.92 7.64 -4.17
N ILE A 31 20.39 7.31 -2.99
CA ILE A 31 19.01 6.83 -2.82
C ILE A 31 17.99 7.91 -3.20
N PHE A 32 18.23 9.17 -2.82
CA PHE A 32 17.38 10.28 -3.25
C PHE A 32 17.45 10.50 -4.77
N SER A 33 18.64 10.44 -5.37
CA SER A 33 18.82 10.59 -6.83
C SER A 33 18.11 9.49 -7.63
N ARG A 34 18.00 8.28 -7.05
CA ARG A 34 17.22 7.16 -7.64
C ARG A 34 15.73 7.25 -7.34
N HIS A 35 15.30 8.26 -6.57
CA HIS A 35 13.93 8.41 -6.10
C HIS A 35 13.37 7.15 -5.39
N ASP A 36 14.23 6.44 -4.67
CA ASP A 36 13.86 5.20 -3.97
C ASP A 36 13.12 5.51 -2.66
N ILE A 37 11.83 5.80 -2.81
CA ILE A 37 10.93 6.10 -1.71
C ILE A 37 10.85 4.93 -0.73
N ALA A 38 10.91 3.70 -1.22
CA ALA A 38 10.79 2.51 -0.39
C ALA A 38 11.98 2.36 0.56
N ALA A 39 13.20 2.62 0.07
CA ALA A 39 14.40 2.62 0.90
C ALA A 39 14.35 3.70 2.00
N ILE A 40 13.88 4.91 1.65
CA ILE A 40 13.74 6.02 2.61
C ILE A 40 12.63 5.72 3.63
N ALA A 41 11.51 5.16 3.21
CA ALA A 41 10.39 4.80 4.07
C ALA A 41 10.72 3.66 5.05
N ALA A 42 11.71 2.82 4.72
CA ALA A 42 12.17 1.73 5.59
C ALA A 42 12.90 2.25 6.84
N ILE A 43 13.31 3.51 6.88
CA ILE A 43 14.02 4.10 8.01
C ILE A 43 13.06 4.33 9.18
N PRO A 44 13.40 3.84 10.40
CA PRO A 44 12.55 4.04 11.58
C PRO A 44 12.21 5.51 11.82
N GLY A 45 10.91 5.84 11.84
CA GLY A 45 10.38 7.18 12.12
C GLY A 45 10.30 8.13 10.92
N ILE A 46 10.57 7.69 9.68
CA ILE A 46 10.29 8.47 8.47
C ILE A 46 8.92 8.07 7.91
N GLY A 47 8.68 6.80 7.62
CA GLY A 47 7.43 6.31 7.04
C GLY A 47 7.20 6.78 5.59
N GLU A 48 6.27 6.14 4.88
CA GLU A 48 6.07 6.34 3.44
C GLU A 48 5.65 7.76 3.05
N LYS A 49 4.65 8.31 3.75
CA LYS A 49 4.14 9.65 3.43
C LYS A 49 5.23 10.71 3.53
N ASN A 50 6.05 10.64 4.57
CA ASN A 50 7.16 11.57 4.74
C ASN A 50 8.27 11.31 3.69
N ALA A 51 8.57 10.06 3.37
CA ALA A 51 9.53 9.71 2.34
C ALA A 51 9.14 10.29 0.97
N ILE A 52 7.86 10.19 0.59
CA ILE A 52 7.32 10.80 -0.64
C ILE A 52 7.52 12.32 -0.63
N VAL A 53 7.15 12.98 0.47
CA VAL A 53 7.33 14.45 0.61
C VAL A 53 8.79 14.85 0.50
N LEU A 54 9.70 14.10 1.12
CA LEU A 54 11.14 14.37 1.07
C LEU A 54 11.70 14.15 -0.35
N VAL A 55 11.28 13.10 -1.05
CA VAL A 55 11.69 12.87 -2.44
C VAL A 55 11.14 13.96 -3.36
N GLN A 56 9.89 14.39 -3.19
CA GLN A 56 9.35 15.54 -3.93
C GLN A 56 10.16 16.81 -3.70
N ALA A 57 10.46 17.11 -2.43
CA ALA A 57 11.27 18.28 -2.08
C ALA A 57 12.70 18.20 -2.66
N PHE A 58 13.27 16.99 -2.69
CA PHE A 58 14.55 16.74 -3.36
C PHE A 58 14.45 17.03 -4.86
N ILE A 59 13.46 16.46 -5.56
CA ILE A 59 13.24 16.67 -6.98
C ILE A 59 13.09 18.16 -7.29
N PHE A 60 12.26 18.89 -6.55
CA PHE A 60 12.01 20.30 -6.78
C PHE A 60 13.28 21.15 -6.58
N LYS A 61 14.10 20.80 -5.59
CA LYS A 61 15.31 21.57 -5.31
C LYS A 61 16.50 21.17 -6.18
N ASP A 62 16.72 19.87 -6.41
CA ASP A 62 17.81 19.38 -7.23
C ASP A 62 17.67 19.80 -8.69
N GLU A 63 16.45 19.68 -9.20
CA GLU A 63 16.16 20.07 -10.56
C GLU A 63 15.84 21.55 -10.73
N ASN A 64 15.64 22.27 -9.61
CA ASN A 64 15.21 23.67 -9.56
C ASN A 64 13.94 23.92 -10.39
N ILE A 65 13.01 22.97 -10.36
CA ILE A 65 11.76 22.99 -11.15
C ILE A 65 10.59 22.54 -10.29
N SER A 66 9.48 23.24 -10.44
CA SER A 66 8.20 22.93 -9.83
C SER A 66 7.10 22.75 -10.90
N PRO A 67 5.95 22.15 -10.59
CA PRO A 67 4.83 22.10 -11.52
C PRO A 67 4.40 23.49 -12.03
N ASP A 68 4.58 24.56 -11.23
CA ASP A 68 4.22 25.92 -11.56
C ASP A 68 5.17 26.56 -12.60
N ASP A 69 6.34 25.97 -12.81
CA ASP A 69 7.26 26.42 -13.85
C ASP A 69 6.77 26.07 -15.25
N PHE A 70 6.04 24.97 -15.38
CA PHE A 70 5.39 24.56 -16.63
C PHE A 70 3.93 25.01 -16.69
N LEU A 71 3.16 24.82 -15.62
CA LEU A 71 1.72 25.11 -15.54
C LEU A 71 1.48 26.54 -15.03
N LYS A 72 1.55 27.52 -15.93
CA LYS A 72 1.58 28.95 -15.55
C LYS A 72 0.25 29.49 -15.03
N THR A 73 -0.88 28.89 -15.40
CA THR A 73 -2.20 29.38 -15.02
C THR A 73 -2.94 28.44 -14.07
N ARG A 74 -3.91 28.99 -13.36
CA ARG A 74 -4.78 28.21 -12.43
C ARG A 74 -5.54 27.11 -13.17
N GLU A 75 -6.03 27.37 -14.38
CA GLU A 75 -6.79 26.37 -15.14
C GLU A 75 -5.88 25.24 -15.66
N ALA A 76 -4.66 25.53 -16.12
CA ALA A 76 -3.69 24.48 -16.47
C ALA A 76 -3.40 23.55 -15.28
N ARG A 77 -3.20 24.11 -14.08
CA ARG A 77 -3.04 23.33 -12.84
C ARG A 77 -4.29 22.53 -12.48
N ARG A 78 -5.48 23.05 -12.75
CA ARG A 78 -6.75 22.35 -12.51
C ARG A 78 -6.89 21.13 -13.41
N ILE A 79 -6.53 21.24 -14.70
CA ILE A 79 -6.52 20.11 -15.64
C ILE A 79 -5.53 19.04 -15.15
N TYR A 80 -4.32 19.43 -14.81
CA TYR A 80 -3.31 18.51 -14.26
C TYR A 80 -3.82 17.76 -13.02
N LYS A 81 -4.42 18.46 -12.05
CA LYS A 81 -4.99 17.80 -10.86
C LYS A 81 -6.08 16.80 -11.20
N LYS A 82 -6.98 17.13 -12.14
CA LYS A 82 -8.01 16.20 -12.61
C LYS A 82 -7.40 14.96 -13.27
N LEU A 83 -6.35 15.12 -14.08
CA LEU A 83 -5.62 13.99 -14.67
C LEU A 83 -5.00 13.10 -13.63
N LEU A 84 -4.33 13.70 -12.62
CA LEU A 84 -3.80 12.94 -11.50
C LEU A 84 -4.89 12.17 -10.75
N ASP A 85 -6.07 12.76 -10.53
CA ASP A 85 -7.18 12.09 -9.84
C ASP A 85 -7.69 10.87 -10.64
N ILE A 86 -7.74 10.98 -11.98
CA ILE A 86 -8.08 9.84 -12.84
C ILE A 86 -7.01 8.73 -12.69
N ILE A 87 -5.73 9.06 -12.82
CA ILE A 87 -4.64 8.08 -12.69
C ILE A 87 -4.66 7.41 -11.31
N LYS A 88 -4.85 8.19 -10.24
CA LYS A 88 -4.97 7.70 -8.87
C LYS A 88 -6.15 6.75 -8.65
N SER A 89 -7.20 6.85 -9.45
CA SER A 89 -8.34 5.92 -9.35
C SER A 89 -7.99 4.50 -9.76
N TYR A 90 -6.89 4.28 -10.46
CA TYR A 90 -6.37 2.98 -10.86
C TYR A 90 -5.46 2.34 -9.80
N THR A 91 -4.94 3.12 -8.84
CA THR A 91 -4.03 2.62 -7.81
C THR A 91 -4.75 1.73 -6.79
N ASN A 92 -4.06 0.70 -6.30
CA ASN A 92 -4.58 -0.24 -5.33
C ASN A 92 -3.98 -0.01 -3.93
N THR A 93 -2.77 0.55 -3.84
CA THR A 93 -2.07 0.86 -2.59
C THR A 93 -2.07 2.37 -2.31
N THR A 94 -2.01 2.74 -1.03
CA THR A 94 -1.82 4.15 -0.63
C THR A 94 -0.48 4.69 -1.09
N TYR A 95 0.55 3.83 -1.10
CA TYR A 95 1.88 4.16 -1.60
C TYR A 95 1.82 4.62 -3.06
N ALA A 96 1.24 3.83 -3.96
CA ALA A 96 1.12 4.18 -5.37
C ALA A 96 0.31 5.45 -5.57
N LYS A 97 -0.80 5.59 -4.84
CA LYS A 97 -1.65 6.80 -4.88
C LYS A 97 -0.88 8.07 -4.52
N ASP A 98 -0.05 8.00 -3.51
CA ASP A 98 0.74 9.15 -3.07
C ASP A 98 1.94 9.38 -4.00
N LYS A 99 2.58 8.32 -4.49
CA LYS A 99 3.74 8.42 -5.40
C LYS A 99 3.37 9.01 -6.76
N ILE A 100 2.17 8.83 -7.26
CA ILE A 100 1.71 9.47 -8.51
C ILE A 100 1.90 11.00 -8.46
N ASN A 101 1.88 11.64 -7.30
CA ASN A 101 2.09 13.09 -7.17
C ASN A 101 3.52 13.56 -7.51
N ILE A 102 4.51 12.68 -7.58
CA ILE A 102 5.87 13.09 -7.98
C ILE A 102 6.01 13.32 -9.48
N TYR A 103 5.05 12.84 -10.27
CA TYR A 103 5.04 13.03 -11.71
C TYR A 103 4.30 14.32 -12.07
N PHE A 104 4.98 15.24 -12.70
CA PHE A 104 4.42 16.50 -13.19
C PHE A 104 5.05 16.86 -14.54
N PRO A 105 4.40 17.71 -15.34
CA PRO A 105 4.92 18.09 -16.65
C PRO A 105 6.21 18.89 -16.50
N LEU A 106 7.20 18.52 -17.28
CA LEU A 106 8.55 19.08 -17.27
C LEU A 106 8.80 19.90 -18.55
N PRO A 107 9.61 20.99 -18.49
CA PRO A 107 9.98 21.76 -19.64
C PRO A 107 10.97 21.03 -20.55
N SER A 108 11.19 21.54 -21.76
CA SER A 108 12.10 20.97 -22.78
C SER A 108 13.53 20.77 -22.28
N SER A 109 13.98 21.60 -21.33
CA SER A 109 15.30 21.47 -20.69
C SER A 109 15.50 20.13 -19.92
N LYS A 110 14.40 19.42 -19.60
CA LYS A 110 14.39 18.11 -18.91
C LYS A 110 13.94 16.96 -19.82
N ARG A 111 14.16 17.10 -21.08
CA ARG A 111 13.79 16.15 -22.14
C ARG A 111 14.22 14.73 -21.82
N ASP A 112 15.46 14.52 -21.37
CA ASP A 112 16.00 13.18 -21.12
C ASP A 112 15.21 12.47 -20.00
N ARG A 113 14.75 13.21 -19.00
CA ARG A 113 13.88 12.68 -17.94
C ARG A 113 12.48 12.36 -18.45
N ILE A 114 11.90 13.22 -19.27
CA ILE A 114 10.60 12.94 -19.91
C ILE A 114 10.67 11.64 -20.70
N LEU A 115 11.71 11.47 -21.51
CA LEU A 115 11.92 10.27 -22.32
C LEU A 115 12.19 9.02 -21.46
N SER A 116 12.91 9.16 -20.34
CA SER A 116 13.10 8.06 -19.38
C SER A 116 11.77 7.57 -18.81
N VAL A 117 10.93 8.48 -18.30
CA VAL A 117 9.59 8.14 -17.80
C VAL A 117 8.73 7.51 -18.89
N MET A 118 8.79 8.01 -20.12
CA MET A 118 8.04 7.46 -21.25
C MET A 118 8.45 6.02 -21.58
N ASN A 119 9.73 5.67 -21.46
CA ASN A 119 10.21 4.31 -21.62
C ASN A 119 9.72 3.39 -20.50
N GLU A 120 9.72 3.86 -19.25
CA GLU A 120 9.17 3.12 -18.10
C GLU A 120 7.67 2.89 -18.27
N VAL A 121 6.93 3.90 -18.71
CA VAL A 121 5.49 3.79 -19.02
C VAL A 121 5.22 2.79 -20.15
N THR A 122 6.03 2.81 -21.21
CA THR A 122 5.92 1.84 -22.32
C THR A 122 6.13 0.41 -21.83
N SER A 123 7.11 0.22 -20.94
CA SER A 123 7.36 -1.07 -20.29
C SER A 123 6.20 -1.49 -19.39
N ALA A 124 5.58 -0.53 -18.68
CA ALA A 124 4.42 -0.77 -17.83
C ALA A 124 3.18 -1.19 -18.65
N ILE A 125 2.95 -0.60 -19.82
CA ILE A 125 1.86 -0.99 -20.72
C ILE A 125 2.07 -2.44 -21.19
N SER A 126 3.27 -2.78 -21.66
CA SER A 126 3.62 -4.14 -22.10
C SER A 126 3.49 -5.15 -20.94
N MET A 127 3.87 -4.77 -19.72
CA MET A 127 3.67 -5.59 -18.51
C MET A 127 2.19 -5.89 -18.27
N VAL A 128 1.33 -4.88 -18.33
CA VAL A 128 -0.11 -5.06 -18.13
C VAL A 128 -0.74 -5.94 -19.20
N GLU A 129 -0.29 -5.83 -20.44
CA GLU A 129 -0.72 -6.73 -21.54
C GLU A 129 -0.32 -8.17 -21.24
N GLY A 130 0.92 -8.40 -20.80
CA GLY A 130 1.41 -9.73 -20.40
C GLY A 130 0.61 -10.32 -19.23
N ILE A 131 0.33 -9.51 -18.18
CA ILE A 131 -0.49 -9.93 -17.05
C ILE A 131 -1.94 -10.23 -17.47
N ALA A 132 -2.50 -9.42 -18.38
CA ALA A 132 -3.86 -9.65 -18.88
C ALA A 132 -4.01 -10.98 -19.64
N ALA A 133 -2.95 -11.46 -20.24
CA ALA A 133 -2.89 -12.76 -20.92
C ALA A 133 -2.66 -13.95 -19.96
N SER A 134 -2.28 -13.68 -18.69
CA SER A 134 -2.07 -14.72 -17.68
C SER A 134 -3.41 -15.27 -17.13
N ARG A 135 -3.33 -16.43 -16.44
CA ARG A 135 -4.51 -17.11 -15.86
C ARG A 135 -5.24 -16.25 -14.83
N GLU A 136 -4.52 -15.57 -13.98
CA GLU A 136 -5.05 -14.71 -12.92
C GLU A 136 -5.57 -13.38 -13.46
N GLY A 137 -4.99 -12.90 -14.56
CA GLY A 137 -5.35 -11.65 -15.20
C GLY A 137 -5.08 -10.40 -14.34
N THR A 138 -5.47 -9.26 -14.86
CA THR A 138 -5.28 -7.97 -14.17
C THR A 138 -6.11 -7.86 -12.88
N GLU A 139 -7.31 -8.44 -12.84
CA GLU A 139 -8.18 -8.41 -11.65
C GLU A 139 -7.63 -9.28 -10.51
N GLY A 140 -7.00 -10.41 -10.82
CA GLY A 140 -6.31 -11.24 -9.83
C GLY A 140 -5.21 -10.45 -9.13
N LEU A 141 -4.33 -9.79 -9.90
CA LEU A 141 -3.26 -8.97 -9.34
C LEU A 141 -3.81 -7.75 -8.57
N ARG A 142 -4.84 -7.06 -9.07
CA ARG A 142 -5.50 -5.96 -8.36
C ARG A 142 -6.02 -6.39 -6.98
N THR A 143 -6.65 -7.55 -6.91
CA THR A 143 -7.17 -8.09 -5.65
C THR A 143 -6.06 -8.32 -4.64
N VAL A 144 -4.94 -8.87 -5.08
CA VAL A 144 -3.76 -9.12 -4.25
C VAL A 144 -3.12 -7.80 -3.79
N LEU A 145 -2.92 -6.84 -4.70
CA LEU A 145 -2.31 -5.54 -4.40
C LEU A 145 -3.12 -4.74 -3.37
N LYS A 146 -4.44 -4.86 -3.33
CA LYS A 146 -5.28 -4.25 -2.27
C LYS A 146 -4.93 -4.73 -0.86
N GLY A 147 -4.32 -5.89 -0.72
CA GLY A 147 -3.80 -6.42 0.54
C GLY A 147 -2.42 -5.88 0.91
N ILE A 148 -1.69 -5.29 -0.03
CA ILE A 148 -0.34 -4.77 0.20
C ILE A 148 -0.40 -3.43 0.92
N ARG A 149 0.34 -3.37 2.02
CA ARG A 149 0.50 -2.17 2.87
C ARG A 149 1.92 -2.15 3.40
N PRO A 150 2.39 -1.00 3.93
CA PRO A 150 3.65 -0.95 4.66
C PRO A 150 3.71 -1.98 5.77
N LEU A 151 4.86 -2.63 5.91
CA LEU A 151 5.09 -3.52 7.03
C LEU A 151 5.00 -2.75 8.35
N LYS A 152 4.19 -3.27 9.26
CA LYS A 152 4.04 -2.70 10.60
C LYS A 152 5.34 -2.91 11.38
N SER A 153 5.87 -1.83 11.93
CA SER A 153 6.91 -1.90 12.95
C SER A 153 6.26 -2.36 14.27
N VAL A 154 6.68 -3.50 14.76
CA VAL A 154 6.13 -4.07 16.00
C VAL A 154 7.18 -3.92 17.09
N THR A 155 6.81 -3.27 18.18
CA THR A 155 7.61 -3.27 19.40
C THR A 155 7.31 -4.57 20.14
N PRO A 156 8.26 -5.51 20.24
CA PRO A 156 8.01 -6.78 20.93
C PRO A 156 7.74 -6.53 22.42
N LYS A 157 6.82 -7.30 23.00
CA LYS A 157 6.63 -7.30 24.44
C LYS A 157 7.86 -7.93 25.08
N LYS A 158 8.40 -7.26 26.10
CA LYS A 158 9.54 -7.78 26.87
C LYS A 158 9.15 -9.12 27.51
N VAL A 159 9.94 -10.14 27.22
CA VAL A 159 9.79 -11.50 27.80
C VAL A 159 10.29 -11.43 29.23
N ARG A 160 9.51 -11.96 30.18
CA ARG A 160 9.78 -11.84 31.62
C ARG A 160 10.10 -13.16 32.30
N ASP A 161 9.86 -14.27 31.64
CA ASP A 161 10.09 -15.61 32.16
C ASP A 161 11.49 -16.14 31.85
N ARG A 162 12.29 -15.36 31.12
CA ARG A 162 13.65 -15.69 30.71
C ARG A 162 14.58 -14.51 30.91
N VAL A 163 15.90 -14.83 31.02
CA VAL A 163 16.93 -13.83 31.29
C VAL A 163 18.21 -14.12 30.51
N LEU A 164 18.93 -13.08 30.16
CA LEU A 164 20.28 -13.14 29.63
C LEU A 164 21.26 -12.73 30.76
N ALA A 165 22.09 -13.68 31.24
CA ALA A 165 23.07 -13.44 32.28
C ALA A 165 24.46 -13.22 31.68
N VAL A 166 25.14 -12.15 32.08
CA VAL A 166 26.49 -11.79 31.65
C VAL A 166 27.40 -11.53 32.85
N GLN A 167 28.71 -11.64 32.67
CA GLN A 167 29.67 -11.57 33.79
C GLN A 167 30.39 -10.21 33.90
N SER A 168 30.46 -9.42 32.85
CA SER A 168 31.17 -8.14 32.85
C SER A 168 30.29 -6.98 32.52
N HIS A 169 30.63 -5.77 33.02
CA HIS A 169 29.95 -4.53 32.68
C HIS A 169 29.96 -4.24 31.18
N GLU A 170 31.03 -4.54 30.47
CA GLU A 170 31.13 -4.36 29.02
C GLU A 170 30.13 -5.26 28.29
N GLU A 171 30.06 -6.55 28.67
CA GLU A 171 29.04 -7.47 28.12
C GLU A 171 27.63 -7.02 28.47
N TYR A 172 27.42 -6.46 29.68
CA TYR A 172 26.12 -5.99 30.12
C TYR A 172 25.61 -4.83 29.25
N GLU A 173 26.43 -3.83 29.02
CA GLU A 173 26.08 -2.68 28.15
C GLU A 173 25.80 -3.13 26.73
N LEU A 174 26.63 -4.01 26.15
CA LEU A 174 26.41 -4.57 24.82
C LEU A 174 25.14 -5.41 24.75
N ALA A 175 24.91 -6.27 25.72
CA ALA A 175 23.69 -7.11 25.78
C ALA A 175 22.43 -6.27 26.01
N LEU A 176 22.51 -5.24 26.86
CA LEU A 176 21.39 -4.33 27.11
C LEU A 176 21.02 -3.52 25.86
N ALA A 177 22.00 -3.03 25.13
CA ALA A 177 21.81 -2.31 23.88
C ALA A 177 21.15 -3.21 22.81
N ARG A 178 21.56 -4.49 22.70
CA ARG A 178 21.04 -5.41 21.67
C ARG A 178 19.72 -6.07 22.05
N PHE A 179 19.52 -6.45 23.30
CA PHE A 179 18.43 -7.35 23.74
C PHE A 179 17.54 -6.76 24.82
N GLY A 180 17.94 -5.66 25.47
CA GLY A 180 17.23 -5.12 26.66
C GLY A 180 15.79 -4.68 26.42
N SER A 181 15.42 -4.39 25.17
CA SER A 181 14.02 -4.13 24.79
C SER A 181 13.15 -5.39 24.73
N SER A 182 13.78 -6.57 24.54
CA SER A 182 13.09 -7.84 24.27
C SER A 182 13.15 -8.82 25.44
N ILE A 183 14.23 -8.78 26.23
CA ILE A 183 14.48 -9.68 27.37
C ILE A 183 15.11 -8.90 28.50
N GLU A 184 15.08 -9.46 29.72
CA GLU A 184 15.84 -8.96 30.84
C GLU A 184 17.30 -9.36 30.74
N VAL A 185 18.21 -8.40 30.99
CA VAL A 185 19.65 -8.65 31.02
C VAL A 185 20.11 -8.40 32.45
N ILE A 186 20.86 -9.35 33.03
CA ILE A 186 21.42 -9.25 34.38
C ILE A 186 22.92 -9.38 34.36
N LEU A 187 23.59 -8.56 35.17
CA LEU A 187 25.00 -8.71 35.47
C LEU A 187 25.14 -9.60 36.69
N VAL A 188 25.98 -10.60 36.60
CA VAL A 188 26.22 -11.60 37.64
C VAL A 188 27.70 -11.57 38.02
N GLU A 189 27.98 -11.15 39.25
CA GLU A 189 29.36 -10.98 39.72
C GLU A 189 29.85 -12.19 40.52
N SER A 190 28.94 -13.04 40.99
CA SER A 190 29.30 -14.23 41.79
C SER A 190 28.50 -15.48 41.41
N PRO A 191 29.06 -16.68 41.66
CA PRO A 191 28.32 -17.96 41.45
C PRO A 191 27.01 -18.03 42.22
N ARG A 192 26.94 -17.46 43.41
CA ARG A 192 25.72 -17.46 44.23
C ARG A 192 24.61 -16.61 43.60
N GLU A 193 24.94 -15.42 43.12
CA GLU A 193 23.98 -14.55 42.38
C GLU A 193 23.47 -15.24 41.15
N PHE A 194 24.32 -16.01 40.45
CA PHE A 194 23.90 -16.75 39.27
C PHE A 194 22.89 -17.84 39.61
N VAL A 195 23.11 -18.59 40.71
CA VAL A 195 22.17 -19.59 41.21
C VAL A 195 20.84 -18.97 41.60
N ASP A 196 20.90 -17.87 42.37
CA ASP A 196 19.70 -17.17 42.80
C ASP A 196 18.90 -16.59 41.62
N ALA A 197 19.58 -16.04 40.62
CA ALA A 197 18.97 -15.54 39.38
C ALA A 197 18.38 -16.71 38.54
N ALA A 198 19.14 -17.82 38.39
CA ALA A 198 18.67 -18.97 37.63
C ALA A 198 17.41 -19.62 38.23
N ALA A 199 17.25 -19.58 39.54
CA ALA A 199 16.05 -20.07 40.23
C ALA A 199 14.80 -19.24 39.96
N GLY A 200 14.95 -17.97 39.58
CA GLY A 200 13.85 -17.03 39.33
C GLY A 200 13.25 -17.07 37.92
N TYR A 201 13.91 -17.74 36.95
CA TYR A 201 13.50 -17.75 35.56
C TYR A 201 13.29 -19.15 35.02
N SER A 202 12.36 -19.29 34.08
CA SER A 202 12.08 -20.60 33.43
C SER A 202 13.20 -21.01 32.47
N HIS A 203 13.99 -20.06 31.95
CA HIS A 203 15.14 -20.30 31.09
C HIS A 203 16.18 -19.19 31.23
N VAL A 204 17.45 -19.57 31.32
CA VAL A 204 18.60 -18.68 31.44
C VAL A 204 19.56 -18.89 30.28
N THR A 205 19.81 -17.89 29.49
CA THR A 205 20.93 -17.85 28.54
C THR A 205 22.09 -17.15 29.23
N ALA A 206 23.20 -17.84 29.39
CA ALA A 206 24.38 -17.35 30.12
C ALA A 206 25.56 -17.16 29.17
N SER A 207 26.34 -16.08 29.36
CA SER A 207 27.62 -15.92 28.68
C SER A 207 28.56 -17.09 28.98
N MET A 208 29.31 -17.56 27.97
CA MET A 208 30.27 -18.68 28.16
C MET A 208 31.30 -18.42 29.23
N LYS A 209 31.56 -17.18 29.59
CA LYS A 209 32.44 -16.82 30.71
C LYS A 209 31.91 -17.30 32.08
N LEU A 210 30.61 -17.49 32.20
CA LEU A 210 29.97 -18.11 33.37
C LEU A 210 30.05 -19.63 33.37
N GLY A 211 30.61 -20.24 32.32
CA GLY A 211 30.82 -21.70 32.23
C GLY A 211 31.83 -22.18 33.26
N GLY A 212 31.52 -23.33 33.92
CA GLY A 212 32.34 -23.90 34.98
C GLY A 212 31.77 -23.73 36.39
N ILE A 213 30.61 -23.08 36.51
CA ILE A 213 29.82 -23.07 37.75
C ILE A 213 28.88 -24.27 37.70
N ASP A 214 29.15 -25.26 38.60
CA ASP A 214 28.23 -26.38 38.79
C ASP A 214 26.95 -25.89 39.45
N LEU A 215 25.90 -25.81 38.66
CA LEU A 215 24.57 -25.45 39.14
C LEU A 215 23.80 -26.75 39.45
N PRO A 216 23.20 -26.86 40.63
CA PRO A 216 22.30 -27.95 40.91
C PRO A 216 21.00 -27.77 40.10
N GLY A 217 20.76 -28.64 39.17
CA GLY A 217 19.42 -28.73 38.59
C GLY A 217 19.31 -28.60 37.09
N ASP A 218 18.35 -29.19 36.66
CA ASP A 218 17.64 -29.38 35.41
C ASP A 218 17.84 -28.31 34.35
N GLY A 219 18.56 -28.61 33.31
CA GLY A 219 18.37 -28.34 31.89
C GLY A 219 17.92 -26.96 31.37
N ASN A 220 17.71 -25.98 32.25
CA ASN A 220 17.14 -24.69 31.84
C ASN A 220 18.20 -23.58 31.60
N ILE A 221 19.50 -23.95 31.65
CA ILE A 221 20.59 -23.00 31.46
C ILE A 221 21.36 -23.39 30.21
N GLU A 222 21.51 -22.43 29.32
CA GLU A 222 22.24 -22.56 28.06
C GLU A 222 23.40 -21.58 28.06
N TYR A 223 24.61 -22.08 27.79
CA TYR A 223 25.81 -21.24 27.71
C TYR A 223 26.14 -20.96 26.25
N GLU A 224 26.29 -19.65 25.91
CA GLU A 224 26.62 -19.21 24.55
C GLU A 224 27.58 -18.04 24.59
N ASP A 225 28.42 -17.88 23.57
CA ASP A 225 29.24 -16.70 23.42
C ASP A 225 28.37 -15.51 23.06
N LEU A 226 28.51 -14.37 23.77
CA LEU A 226 27.70 -13.17 23.54
C LEU A 226 27.75 -12.69 22.08
N GLY A 227 28.87 -12.89 21.39
CA GLY A 227 29.02 -12.59 19.97
C GLY A 227 28.10 -13.42 19.07
N ASN A 228 27.80 -14.64 19.46
CA ASN A 228 26.95 -15.58 18.71
C ASN A 228 25.47 -15.53 19.12
N ILE A 229 25.16 -14.82 20.21
CA ILE A 229 23.76 -14.69 20.66
C ILE A 229 22.99 -13.83 19.65
N GLU A 230 21.94 -14.38 19.10
CA GLU A 230 20.99 -13.70 18.22
C GLU A 230 19.59 -13.60 18.86
N THR A 231 18.80 -12.65 18.39
CA THR A 231 17.44 -12.40 18.89
C THR A 231 16.55 -13.64 18.84
N TRP A 232 16.69 -14.48 17.80
CA TRP A 232 15.92 -15.72 17.66
C TRP A 232 16.21 -16.74 18.80
N LEU A 233 17.38 -16.65 19.43
CA LEU A 233 17.76 -17.53 20.53
C LEU A 233 17.16 -17.08 21.86
N VAL A 234 17.30 -15.80 22.19
CA VAL A 234 16.89 -15.25 23.51
C VAL A 234 15.44 -14.77 23.55
N ALA A 235 14.96 -14.18 22.46
CA ALA A 235 13.61 -13.62 22.36
C ALA A 235 12.96 -13.92 20.99
N PRO A 236 12.74 -15.23 20.66
CA PRO A 236 12.14 -15.63 19.38
C PRO A 236 10.77 -14.99 19.14
N GLU A 237 10.03 -14.65 20.20
CA GLU A 237 8.73 -13.99 20.12
C GLU A 237 8.81 -12.63 19.41
N SER A 238 9.92 -11.94 19.49
CA SER A 238 10.11 -10.66 18.78
C SER A 238 9.99 -10.84 17.27
N ILE A 239 10.61 -11.90 16.74
CA ILE A 239 10.56 -12.23 15.32
C ILE A 239 9.18 -12.76 14.95
N ILE A 240 8.66 -13.70 15.73
CA ILE A 240 7.33 -14.28 15.48
C ILE A 240 6.23 -13.21 15.50
N THR A 241 6.29 -12.25 16.41
CA THR A 241 5.32 -11.16 16.50
C THR A 241 5.37 -10.26 15.25
N PHE A 242 6.55 -10.01 14.69
CA PHE A 242 6.66 -9.29 13.41
C PHE A 242 5.93 -10.02 12.29
N TYR A 243 6.16 -11.32 12.14
CA TYR A 243 5.53 -12.12 11.08
C TYR A 243 4.02 -12.30 11.29
N SER A 244 3.56 -12.52 12.52
CA SER A 244 2.13 -12.63 12.83
C SER A 244 1.37 -11.33 12.58
N SER A 245 1.96 -10.20 12.98
CA SER A 245 1.34 -8.87 12.79
C SER A 245 1.29 -8.43 11.33
N ASN A 246 2.13 -9.01 10.47
CA ASN A 246 2.23 -8.72 9.05
C ASN A 246 1.79 -9.88 8.16
N GLN A 247 1.16 -10.92 8.71
CA GLN A 247 0.86 -12.16 8.00
C GLN A 247 0.06 -11.92 6.71
N ASP A 248 -0.99 -11.11 6.76
CA ASP A 248 -1.83 -10.81 5.59
C ASP A 248 -1.05 -10.08 4.50
N ILE A 249 -0.20 -9.12 4.89
CA ILE A 249 0.63 -8.34 3.98
C ILE A 249 1.65 -9.24 3.29
N ILE A 250 2.34 -10.09 4.08
CA ILE A 250 3.35 -11.02 3.57
C ILE A 250 2.70 -12.06 2.65
N SER A 251 1.55 -12.60 3.01
CA SER A 251 0.79 -13.53 2.17
C SER A 251 0.38 -12.89 0.85
N SER A 252 -0.08 -11.62 0.86
CA SER A 252 -0.39 -10.88 -0.35
C SER A 252 0.86 -10.64 -1.21
N ALA A 253 2.00 -10.30 -0.59
CA ALA A 253 3.26 -10.11 -1.32
C ALA A 253 3.76 -11.40 -1.97
N ILE A 254 3.63 -12.54 -1.30
CA ILE A 254 3.93 -13.87 -1.85
C ILE A 254 3.01 -14.19 -3.04
N GLN A 255 1.72 -13.91 -2.92
CA GLN A 255 0.78 -14.11 -4.04
C GLN A 255 1.11 -13.21 -5.22
N ALA A 256 1.46 -11.94 -5.00
CA ALA A 256 1.92 -11.03 -6.06
C ALA A 256 3.18 -11.57 -6.74
N TYR A 257 4.15 -12.05 -5.97
CA TYR A 257 5.35 -12.71 -6.49
C TYR A 257 4.98 -13.88 -7.42
N LYS A 258 4.13 -14.80 -6.99
CA LYS A 258 3.72 -15.98 -7.76
C LYS A 258 3.02 -15.63 -9.09
N ILE A 259 2.20 -14.56 -9.10
CA ILE A 259 1.56 -14.08 -10.33
C ILE A 259 2.61 -13.52 -11.31
N LEU A 260 3.62 -12.83 -10.79
CA LEU A 260 4.59 -12.08 -11.57
C LEU A 260 5.84 -12.89 -11.95
N GLU A 261 6.13 -14.00 -11.27
CA GLU A 261 7.30 -14.84 -11.51
C GLU A 261 7.44 -15.23 -12.99
N ASN A 262 6.32 -15.55 -13.64
CA ASN A 262 6.30 -15.97 -15.04
C ASN A 262 6.02 -14.82 -16.04
N THR A 263 5.43 -13.71 -15.58
CA THR A 263 4.98 -12.62 -16.46
C THR A 263 5.92 -11.41 -16.43
N TYR A 264 6.54 -11.15 -15.29
CA TYR A 264 7.48 -10.03 -15.11
C TYR A 264 8.61 -10.38 -14.13
N PRO A 265 9.49 -11.33 -14.47
CA PRO A 265 10.50 -11.87 -13.56
C PRO A 265 11.57 -10.86 -13.12
N ILE A 266 11.74 -9.74 -13.85
CA ILE A 266 12.78 -8.74 -13.59
C ILE A 266 12.62 -8.12 -12.21
N LEU A 267 11.38 -7.88 -11.76
CA LEU A 267 11.08 -7.20 -10.49
C LEU A 267 11.62 -7.96 -9.26
N PHE A 268 11.65 -9.29 -9.32
CA PHE A 268 12.02 -10.17 -8.23
C PHE A 268 13.18 -11.11 -8.60
N SER A 269 14.04 -10.68 -9.54
CA SER A 269 15.12 -11.50 -10.11
C SER A 269 16.13 -12.04 -9.09
N ASP A 270 16.24 -11.41 -7.93
CA ASP A 270 17.10 -11.79 -6.81
C ASP A 270 16.40 -12.70 -5.77
N ILE A 271 15.10 -12.98 -5.96
CA ILE A 271 14.29 -13.85 -5.08
C ILE A 271 14.11 -15.22 -5.72
N LYS A 272 14.53 -16.26 -5.00
CA LYS A 272 14.40 -17.66 -5.47
C LYS A 272 13.07 -18.24 -5.00
N ASN A 273 12.41 -18.98 -5.90
CA ASN A 273 11.14 -19.65 -5.57
C ASN A 273 11.25 -20.63 -4.39
N ALA A 274 12.40 -21.31 -4.25
CA ALA A 274 12.67 -22.17 -3.11
C ALA A 274 12.64 -21.41 -1.77
N ASP A 275 13.16 -20.17 -1.73
CA ASP A 275 13.16 -19.34 -0.52
C ASP A 275 11.74 -18.88 -0.15
N VAL A 276 10.91 -18.59 -1.16
CA VAL A 276 9.49 -18.23 -0.95
C VAL A 276 8.72 -19.41 -0.39
N THR A 277 8.92 -20.63 -0.92
CA THR A 277 8.29 -21.85 -0.41
C THR A 277 8.72 -22.15 1.03
N HIS A 278 10.00 -21.98 1.33
CA HIS A 278 10.51 -22.15 2.71
C HIS A 278 9.94 -21.12 3.66
N LEU A 279 9.78 -19.87 3.22
CA LEU A 279 9.14 -18.82 4.00
C LEU A 279 7.66 -19.16 4.29
N GLU A 280 6.90 -19.61 3.30
CA GLU A 280 5.50 -20.04 3.50
C GLU A 280 5.39 -21.15 4.53
N THR A 281 6.20 -22.18 4.40
CA THR A 281 6.23 -23.31 5.37
C THR A 281 6.59 -22.84 6.78
N ALA A 282 7.59 -21.96 6.91
CA ALA A 282 7.97 -21.40 8.20
C ALA A 282 6.87 -20.51 8.83
N MET A 283 6.05 -19.87 8.01
CA MET A 283 4.93 -19.06 8.47
C MET A 283 3.72 -19.88 8.95
N GLU A 284 3.60 -21.15 8.58
CA GLU A 284 2.51 -22.03 9.08
C GLU A 284 2.52 -22.19 10.59
N VAL A 285 3.70 -22.08 11.22
CA VAL A 285 3.89 -22.15 12.68
C VAL A 285 3.35 -20.92 13.39
N VAL A 286 3.31 -19.78 12.69
CA VAL A 286 3.06 -18.47 13.28
C VAL A 286 1.57 -18.29 13.60
N GLY A 287 1.28 -18.09 14.88
CA GLY A 287 -0.04 -17.70 15.39
C GLY A 287 0.02 -16.36 16.13
N ASP A 288 -1.08 -15.94 16.74
CA ASP A 288 -1.20 -14.66 17.47
C ASP A 288 -0.19 -14.55 18.64
N GLY A 289 1.04 -14.14 18.31
CA GLY A 289 2.14 -13.95 19.26
C GLY A 289 2.80 -15.25 19.76
N GLY A 290 2.60 -16.38 19.09
CA GLY A 290 3.18 -17.66 19.49
C GLY A 290 2.99 -18.78 18.47
N VAL A 291 3.04 -20.02 18.92
CA VAL A 291 2.79 -21.20 18.09
C VAL A 291 1.29 -21.32 17.78
N ARG A 292 0.96 -21.48 16.51
CA ARG A 292 -0.42 -21.66 16.04
C ARG A 292 -1.06 -22.91 16.66
N SER A 293 -2.30 -22.77 17.08
CA SER A 293 -3.10 -23.92 17.56
C SER A 293 -3.26 -24.97 16.45
N GLY A 294 -3.11 -26.24 16.79
CA GLY A 294 -3.15 -27.35 15.83
C GLY A 294 -1.82 -27.65 15.11
N TYR A 295 -0.76 -26.87 15.35
CA TYR A 295 0.54 -27.10 14.74
C TYR A 295 1.32 -28.23 15.42
N ASP A 296 1.40 -28.24 16.77
CA ASP A 296 2.09 -29.26 17.55
C ASP A 296 1.14 -30.02 18.46
N LYS A 297 1.02 -31.34 18.25
CA LYS A 297 0.09 -32.20 18.98
C LYS A 297 0.40 -32.26 20.47
N GLU A 298 1.67 -32.15 20.87
CA GLU A 298 2.07 -32.18 22.28
C GLU A 298 1.66 -30.90 23.00
N ILE A 299 1.88 -29.75 22.40
CA ILE A 299 1.40 -28.46 22.93
C ILE A 299 -0.12 -28.49 23.14
N ASP A 300 -0.88 -28.93 22.12
CA ASP A 300 -2.33 -28.98 22.20
C ASP A 300 -2.83 -29.97 23.25
N ARG A 301 -2.16 -31.13 23.38
CA ARG A 301 -2.43 -32.12 24.43
C ARG A 301 -2.23 -31.52 25.81
N ILE A 302 -1.05 -30.93 26.06
CA ILE A 302 -0.72 -30.37 27.39
C ILE A 302 -1.68 -29.23 27.75
N LYS A 303 -1.99 -28.32 26.82
CA LYS A 303 -2.98 -27.27 27.07
C LYS A 303 -4.34 -27.84 27.44
N SER A 304 -4.82 -28.81 26.64
CA SER A 304 -6.11 -29.46 26.91
C SER A 304 -6.12 -30.19 28.25
N SER A 305 -5.00 -30.81 28.67
CA SER A 305 -4.86 -31.42 29.98
C SER A 305 -4.94 -30.37 31.10
N MET A 306 -4.23 -29.25 30.97
CA MET A 306 -4.26 -28.13 31.92
C MET A 306 -5.64 -27.51 32.07
N ASP A 307 -6.33 -27.26 30.96
CA ASP A 307 -7.66 -26.65 30.95
C ASP A 307 -8.71 -27.55 31.65
N ARG A 308 -8.56 -28.86 31.56
CA ARG A 308 -9.46 -29.85 32.17
C ARG A 308 -9.05 -30.31 33.58
N LEU A 309 -7.84 -29.99 34.04
CA LEU A 309 -7.25 -30.51 35.27
C LEU A 309 -8.18 -30.36 36.49
N ASP A 310 -8.61 -29.14 36.78
CA ASP A 310 -9.41 -28.85 37.98
C ASP A 310 -10.79 -29.54 37.94
N ASN A 311 -11.41 -29.59 36.77
CA ASN A 311 -12.70 -30.25 36.62
C ASN A 311 -12.58 -31.78 36.70
N CYS A 312 -11.53 -32.36 36.11
CA CYS A 312 -11.22 -33.79 36.17
C CYS A 312 -10.99 -34.23 37.61
N ILE A 313 -10.18 -33.50 38.38
CA ILE A 313 -9.93 -33.83 39.80
C ILE A 313 -11.20 -33.79 40.61
N LYS A 314 -12.01 -32.72 40.48
CA LYS A 314 -13.27 -32.58 41.20
C LYS A 314 -14.27 -33.69 40.90
N THR A 315 -14.41 -34.07 39.63
CA THR A 315 -15.34 -35.13 39.19
C THR A 315 -14.85 -36.48 39.68
N THR A 316 -13.53 -36.73 39.70
CA THR A 316 -12.92 -37.95 40.19
C THR A 316 -13.07 -38.09 41.70
N GLU A 317 -12.84 -37.02 42.50
CA GLU A 317 -13.11 -37.00 43.92
C GLU A 317 -14.57 -37.35 44.26
N GLN A 318 -15.51 -36.73 43.55
CA GLN A 318 -16.95 -37.01 43.74
C GLN A 318 -17.28 -38.48 43.43
N SER A 319 -16.75 -39.02 42.33
CA SER A 319 -16.96 -40.41 41.93
C SER A 319 -16.36 -41.40 42.93
N ALA A 320 -15.11 -41.12 43.37
CA ALA A 320 -14.41 -41.94 44.32
C ALA A 320 -15.14 -41.97 45.69
N ASN A 321 -15.57 -40.82 46.17
CA ASN A 321 -16.38 -40.71 47.40
C ASN A 321 -17.73 -41.41 47.28
N ALA A 322 -18.44 -41.28 46.14
CA ALA A 322 -19.70 -41.97 45.91
C ALA A 322 -19.55 -43.50 45.92
N ARG A 323 -18.50 -44.04 45.28
CA ARG A 323 -18.16 -45.45 45.24
C ARG A 323 -17.78 -45.98 46.64
N PHE A 324 -16.98 -45.24 47.36
CA PHE A 324 -16.59 -45.59 48.71
C PHE A 324 -17.78 -45.62 49.66
N LYS A 325 -18.68 -44.61 49.57
CA LYS A 325 -19.92 -44.55 50.32
C LYS A 325 -20.83 -45.76 50.02
N THR A 326 -21.04 -46.05 48.72
CA THR A 326 -21.84 -47.22 48.30
C THR A 326 -21.23 -48.54 48.80
N TYR A 327 -19.91 -48.65 48.80
CA TYR A 327 -19.24 -49.82 49.39
C TYR A 327 -19.48 -49.90 50.88
N LEU A 328 -19.39 -48.85 51.66
CA LEU A 328 -19.66 -48.81 53.09
C LEU A 328 -21.12 -49.18 53.41
N GLU A 329 -22.09 -48.70 52.65
CA GLU A 329 -23.50 -48.95 52.81
C GLU A 329 -23.87 -50.43 52.50
N ASN A 330 -23.19 -51.07 51.57
CA ASN A 330 -23.49 -52.41 51.11
C ASN A 330 -22.51 -53.47 51.73
N SER A 331 -21.54 -53.09 52.55
CA SER A 331 -20.57 -54.04 53.15
C SER A 331 -21.22 -54.89 54.28
N THR A 332 -21.43 -56.13 53.97
CA THR A 332 -21.77 -57.19 54.96
C THR A 332 -20.51 -57.92 55.25
N ILE A 333 -20.06 -57.90 56.54
CA ILE A 333 -18.85 -58.63 56.97
C ILE A 333 -19.25 -60.04 57.37
N THR A 334 -18.80 -61.02 56.60
CA THR A 334 -18.98 -62.41 56.90
C THR A 334 -17.71 -62.93 57.58
N LEU A 335 -17.76 -63.08 58.92
CA LEU A 335 -16.67 -63.64 59.67
C LEU A 335 -16.72 -65.17 59.58
N LYS A 336 -15.60 -65.84 59.23
CA LYS A 336 -15.48 -67.27 59.27
C LYS A 336 -15.23 -67.69 60.72
N GLY A 337 -15.63 -68.87 61.10
CA GLY A 337 -15.50 -69.37 62.51
C GLY A 337 -14.13 -69.27 63.14
N LYS A 338 -13.07 -69.29 62.36
CA LYS A 338 -11.69 -69.07 62.81
C LYS A 338 -11.42 -67.60 63.18
N ASP A 339 -12.01 -66.69 62.41
CA ASP A 339 -11.91 -65.24 62.61
C ASP A 339 -12.68 -64.78 63.85
N LEU A 340 -13.77 -65.52 64.22
CA LEU A 340 -14.51 -65.30 65.45
C LEU A 340 -13.68 -65.53 66.72
N LEU A 341 -12.69 -66.50 66.71
CA LEU A 341 -11.78 -66.74 67.81
C LEU A 341 -10.74 -65.60 67.94
N ASP A 342 -10.24 -65.09 66.85
CA ASP A 342 -9.36 -63.91 66.80
C ASP A 342 -10.08 -62.63 67.23
N VAL A 343 -11.36 -62.53 66.96
CA VAL A 343 -12.28 -61.46 67.42
C VAL A 343 -12.37 -61.41 68.95
N ALA A 344 -12.38 -62.54 69.64
CA ALA A 344 -12.39 -62.57 71.11
C ALA A 344 -11.05 -62.08 71.74
N GLY A 345 -9.97 -62.03 70.96
CA GLY A 345 -8.65 -61.48 71.34
C GLY A 345 -8.36 -60.03 70.96
N GLY A 346 -9.29 -59.28 70.39
CA GLY A 346 -9.10 -57.87 70.00
C GLY A 346 -8.76 -57.62 68.53
N GLY A 347 -8.68 -58.64 67.70
CA GLY A 347 -8.17 -58.59 66.32
C GLY A 347 -9.21 -58.19 65.28
N ILE A 348 -10.51 -57.84 65.62
CA ILE A 348 -11.54 -57.45 64.68
C ILE A 348 -11.15 -56.13 63.95
N LYS A 349 -10.59 -55.21 64.72
CA LYS A 349 -10.22 -53.89 64.13
C LYS A 349 -9.18 -54.06 63.02
N ASP A 350 -8.24 -54.99 63.21
CA ASP A 350 -7.13 -55.20 62.26
C ASP A 350 -7.61 -55.87 60.95
N LEU A 351 -8.48 -56.93 61.10
CA LEU A 351 -9.06 -57.62 59.96
C LEU A 351 -10.04 -56.72 59.17
N LEU A 352 -10.86 -55.94 59.86
CA LEU A 352 -11.75 -54.93 59.27
C LEU A 352 -10.93 -53.85 58.51
N ASN A 353 -9.87 -53.38 59.17
CA ASN A 353 -8.99 -52.40 58.57
C ASN A 353 -8.27 -52.95 57.33
N MET A 354 -7.84 -54.23 57.31
CA MET A 354 -7.19 -54.79 56.12
C MET A 354 -8.11 -54.94 54.92
N GLU A 355 -9.38 -55.39 55.12
CA GLU A 355 -10.32 -55.56 54.02
C GLU A 355 -10.84 -54.22 53.48
N MET A 356 -11.10 -53.26 54.36
CA MET A 356 -11.45 -51.88 54.00
C MET A 356 -10.29 -51.19 53.29
N ALA A 357 -9.04 -51.34 53.74
CA ALA A 357 -7.86 -50.79 53.14
C ALA A 357 -7.64 -51.29 51.70
N GLY A 358 -7.86 -52.64 51.49
CA GLY A 358 -7.74 -53.19 50.13
C GLY A 358 -8.72 -52.60 49.13
N ARG A 359 -9.98 -52.41 49.56
CA ARG A 359 -11.01 -51.81 48.71
C ARG A 359 -10.80 -50.27 48.51
N TYR A 360 -10.44 -49.60 49.57
CA TYR A 360 -10.10 -48.18 49.52
C TYR A 360 -8.95 -47.92 48.54
N ASN A 361 -7.84 -48.70 48.66
CA ASN A 361 -6.71 -48.59 47.75
C ASN A 361 -7.04 -48.92 46.30
N ASN A 362 -7.99 -49.84 46.03
CA ASN A 362 -8.45 -50.11 44.67
C ASN A 362 -9.23 -48.94 44.11
N ILE A 363 -10.10 -48.30 44.91
CA ILE A 363 -10.85 -47.09 44.49
C ILE A 363 -9.88 -45.94 44.15
N ILE A 364 -8.84 -45.75 44.99
CA ILE A 364 -7.79 -44.75 44.73
C ILE A 364 -7.02 -45.05 43.44
N LYS A 365 -6.59 -46.30 43.22
CA LYS A 365 -5.90 -46.71 41.98
C LYS A 365 -6.78 -46.47 40.73
N GLU A 366 -8.06 -46.81 40.82
CA GLU A 366 -9.00 -46.56 39.75
C GLU A 366 -9.21 -45.04 39.52
N ALA A 367 -9.22 -44.25 40.58
CA ALA A 367 -9.31 -42.77 40.51
C ALA A 367 -8.09 -42.16 39.83
N VAL A 368 -6.87 -42.56 40.22
CA VAL A 368 -5.61 -42.13 39.59
C VAL A 368 -5.57 -42.55 38.13
N ALA A 369 -5.91 -43.82 37.82
CA ALA A 369 -5.96 -44.30 36.45
C ALA A 369 -7.01 -43.54 35.60
N GLY A 370 -8.11 -43.16 36.21
CA GLY A 370 -9.14 -42.29 35.57
C GLY A 370 -8.60 -40.94 35.21
N ILE A 371 -7.87 -40.27 36.11
CA ILE A 371 -7.21 -38.98 35.85
C ILE A 371 -6.19 -39.10 34.72
N VAL A 372 -5.31 -40.13 34.77
CA VAL A 372 -4.29 -40.42 33.74
C VAL A 372 -4.94 -40.51 32.34
N ASN A 373 -6.03 -41.28 32.26
CA ASN A 373 -6.73 -41.51 30.99
C ASN A 373 -7.48 -40.26 30.51
N GLU A 374 -8.23 -39.57 31.38
CA GLU A 374 -9.04 -38.42 31.04
C GLU A 374 -8.16 -37.21 30.60
N LEU A 375 -7.05 -37.01 31.29
CA LEU A 375 -6.09 -35.97 30.98
C LEU A 375 -5.05 -36.38 29.93
N ASN A 376 -5.07 -37.65 29.49
CA ASN A 376 -4.10 -38.24 28.57
C ASN A 376 -2.65 -37.97 29.00
N LEU A 377 -2.33 -38.25 30.27
CA LEU A 377 -1.02 -38.07 30.87
C LEU A 377 -0.04 -39.15 30.40
N ASP A 378 1.21 -38.76 30.19
CA ASP A 378 2.27 -39.70 29.87
C ASP A 378 2.85 -40.39 31.16
N LYS A 379 3.81 -41.33 30.97
CA LYS A 379 4.41 -42.07 32.10
C LYS A 379 5.13 -41.17 33.11
N LYS A 380 5.73 -40.07 32.69
CA LYS A 380 6.43 -39.13 33.59
C LYS A 380 5.44 -38.31 34.39
N GLU A 381 4.37 -37.88 33.71
CA GLU A 381 3.28 -37.09 34.28
C GLU A 381 2.46 -37.95 35.27
N SER A 382 2.20 -39.22 34.96
CA SER A 382 1.46 -40.13 35.85
C SER A 382 2.19 -40.43 37.15
N LEU A 383 3.54 -40.54 37.14
CA LEU A 383 4.34 -40.74 38.35
C LEU A 383 4.20 -39.59 39.37
N ILE A 384 3.87 -38.39 38.94
CA ILE A 384 3.68 -37.22 39.82
C ILE A 384 2.39 -37.34 40.62
N ILE A 385 1.39 -38.03 40.08
CA ILE A 385 0.07 -38.18 40.70
C ILE A 385 -0.17 -39.55 41.34
N ASP A 386 0.80 -40.46 41.30
CA ASP A 386 0.65 -41.79 41.91
C ASP A 386 0.27 -41.71 43.40
N ASP A 387 0.81 -40.73 44.11
CA ASP A 387 0.54 -40.50 45.55
C ASP A 387 -0.45 -39.31 45.77
N MET A 388 -1.23 -38.91 44.76
CA MET A 388 -2.13 -37.78 44.86
C MET A 388 -3.25 -37.95 45.89
N PHE A 389 -3.64 -39.18 46.19
CA PHE A 389 -4.61 -39.50 47.22
C PHE A 389 -3.95 -40.25 48.37
N SER A 390 -4.32 -39.91 49.61
CA SER A 390 -3.79 -40.60 50.80
C SER A 390 -4.14 -42.09 50.81
N SER A 391 -3.16 -42.95 51.12
CA SER A 391 -3.37 -44.37 51.34
C SER A 391 -4.06 -44.69 52.68
N ASP A 392 -4.08 -43.70 53.61
CA ASP A 392 -4.79 -43.83 54.89
C ASP A 392 -6.32 -43.63 54.68
N ILE A 393 -7.07 -44.53 55.31
CA ILE A 393 -8.55 -44.50 55.18
C ILE A 393 -9.08 -43.24 55.82
N THR A 394 -9.67 -42.36 54.99
CA THR A 394 -10.31 -41.11 55.40
C THR A 394 -11.83 -41.18 55.12
N THR A 395 -12.61 -40.43 55.88
CA THR A 395 -14.08 -40.30 55.65
C THR A 395 -14.42 -39.62 54.32
N THR A 396 -13.49 -38.86 53.77
CA THR A 396 -13.64 -38.12 52.50
C THR A 396 -12.34 -38.24 51.73
N ILE A 397 -12.41 -38.79 50.51
CA ILE A 397 -11.30 -38.86 49.58
C ILE A 397 -11.09 -37.51 48.99
N GLN A 398 -9.95 -36.91 49.20
CA GLN A 398 -9.54 -35.62 48.62
C GLN A 398 -8.14 -35.74 48.04
N ALA A 399 -7.94 -35.11 46.92
CA ALA A 399 -6.62 -35.02 46.28
C ALA A 399 -5.71 -34.04 47.05
N ASP A 400 -4.45 -34.39 47.15
CA ASP A 400 -3.43 -33.56 47.77
C ASP A 400 -3.17 -32.32 46.87
N ARG A 401 -3.36 -31.13 47.44
CA ARG A 401 -3.16 -29.86 46.73
C ARG A 401 -1.70 -29.68 46.30
N GLU A 402 -0.75 -30.16 47.02
CA GLU A 402 0.66 -30.10 46.70
C GLU A 402 0.98 -30.95 45.45
N ALA A 403 0.41 -32.14 45.37
CA ALA A 403 0.56 -33.04 44.21
C ALA A 403 -0.10 -32.41 42.96
N ILE A 404 -1.28 -31.79 43.09
CA ILE A 404 -1.95 -31.05 41.99
C ILE A 404 -1.06 -29.92 41.49
N GLU A 405 -0.50 -29.13 42.39
CA GLU A 405 0.34 -28.00 42.02
C GLU A 405 1.66 -28.43 41.38
N LYS A 406 2.26 -29.53 41.87
CA LYS A 406 3.44 -30.16 41.24
C LYS A 406 3.13 -30.62 39.82
N LEU A 407 1.99 -31.25 39.57
CA LEU A 407 1.58 -31.65 38.23
C LEU A 407 1.39 -30.42 37.34
N ARG A 408 0.70 -29.40 37.84
CA ARG A 408 0.46 -28.12 37.11
C ARG A 408 1.78 -27.46 36.72
N GLN A 409 2.72 -27.34 37.64
CA GLN A 409 4.05 -26.80 37.41
C GLN A 409 4.82 -27.59 36.37
N PHE A 410 4.79 -28.93 36.48
CA PHE A 410 5.46 -29.80 35.51
C PHE A 410 4.89 -29.68 34.10
N LEU A 411 3.57 -29.70 33.96
CA LEU A 411 2.88 -29.51 32.67
C LEU A 411 3.19 -28.15 32.08
N ASN A 412 3.18 -27.07 32.90
CA ASN A 412 3.49 -25.74 32.47
C ASN A 412 4.95 -25.58 32.01
N SER A 413 5.89 -26.21 32.76
CA SER A 413 7.31 -26.22 32.38
C SER A 413 7.51 -26.90 31.02
N ARG A 414 6.93 -28.10 30.84
CA ARG A 414 6.98 -28.80 29.54
C ARG A 414 6.39 -28.02 28.41
N LEU A 415 5.24 -27.41 28.65
CA LEU A 415 4.58 -26.55 27.65
C LEU A 415 5.48 -25.40 27.24
N THR A 416 6.07 -24.70 28.22
CA THR A 416 6.95 -23.54 27.98
C THR A 416 8.22 -23.96 27.22
N MET A 417 8.85 -25.07 27.62
CA MET A 417 10.04 -25.57 26.94
C MET A 417 9.73 -26.00 25.49
N ARG A 418 8.64 -26.75 25.28
CA ARG A 418 8.27 -27.19 23.92
C ARG A 418 7.92 -25.99 23.02
N ARG A 419 7.19 -25.00 23.56
CA ARG A 419 6.92 -23.73 22.83
C ARG A 419 8.21 -23.02 22.48
N LEU A 420 9.13 -22.88 23.41
CA LEU A 420 10.39 -22.17 23.18
C LEU A 420 11.23 -22.87 22.09
N GLU A 421 11.30 -24.19 22.10
CA GLU A 421 12.02 -24.99 21.09
C GLU A 421 11.46 -24.70 19.67
N ILE A 422 10.13 -24.78 19.52
CA ILE A 422 9.46 -24.54 18.23
C ILE A 422 9.63 -23.08 17.81
N LEU A 423 9.45 -22.12 18.73
CA LEU A 423 9.59 -20.70 18.44
C LEU A 423 11.02 -20.36 18.01
N ARG A 424 12.03 -20.90 18.68
CA ARG A 424 13.45 -20.72 18.32
C ARG A 424 13.76 -21.27 16.93
N HIS A 425 13.30 -22.49 16.64
CA HIS A 425 13.50 -23.10 15.33
C HIS A 425 12.86 -22.22 14.24
N SER A 426 11.61 -21.82 14.41
CA SER A 426 10.86 -20.98 13.44
C SER A 426 11.46 -19.59 13.32
N ALA A 427 11.79 -18.94 14.42
CA ALA A 427 12.41 -17.63 14.42
C ALA A 427 13.79 -17.62 13.74
N ARG A 428 14.59 -18.69 13.93
CA ARG A 428 15.88 -18.86 13.24
C ARG A 428 15.72 -18.96 11.73
N VAL A 429 14.68 -19.63 11.25
CA VAL A 429 14.38 -19.71 9.81
C VAL A 429 13.87 -18.36 9.30
N LEU A 430 12.88 -17.80 9.98
CA LEU A 430 12.22 -16.55 9.57
C LEU A 430 13.19 -15.35 9.59
N SER A 431 14.14 -15.29 10.52
CA SER A 431 15.12 -14.20 10.59
C SER A 431 15.94 -14.03 9.29
N LYS A 432 16.20 -15.15 8.59
CA LYS A 432 16.92 -15.13 7.31
C LYS A 432 16.14 -14.47 6.18
N TYR A 433 14.82 -14.52 6.25
CA TYR A 433 13.94 -13.99 5.19
C TYR A 433 13.42 -12.57 5.44
N HIS A 434 13.82 -11.93 6.54
CA HIS A 434 13.33 -10.59 6.88
C HIS A 434 13.62 -9.55 5.79
N SER A 435 14.84 -9.54 5.24
CA SER A 435 15.22 -8.64 4.14
C SER A 435 14.48 -8.96 2.84
N MET A 436 14.28 -10.25 2.54
CA MET A 436 13.51 -10.72 1.38
C MET A 436 12.05 -10.25 1.46
N VAL A 437 11.40 -10.44 2.61
CA VAL A 437 10.01 -9.98 2.85
C VAL A 437 9.89 -8.47 2.64
N ARG A 438 10.82 -7.68 3.19
CA ARG A 438 10.83 -6.23 2.98
C ARG A 438 10.91 -5.88 1.50
N ARG A 439 11.81 -6.51 0.75
CA ARG A 439 11.95 -6.29 -0.71
C ARG A 439 10.71 -6.72 -1.48
N MET A 440 10.09 -7.86 -1.13
CA MET A 440 8.84 -8.31 -1.78
C MET A 440 7.71 -7.29 -1.57
N VAL A 441 7.52 -6.81 -0.36
CA VAL A 441 6.46 -5.85 -0.05
C VAL A 441 6.74 -4.49 -0.71
N SER A 442 7.97 -3.97 -0.60
CA SER A 442 8.32 -2.70 -1.24
C SER A 442 8.27 -2.79 -2.77
N GLY A 443 8.76 -3.91 -3.35
CA GLY A 443 8.66 -4.16 -4.78
C GLY A 443 7.20 -4.25 -5.28
N ALA A 444 6.31 -4.88 -4.51
CA ALA A 444 4.90 -4.94 -4.85
C ALA A 444 4.20 -3.57 -4.76
N MET A 445 4.58 -2.71 -3.82
CA MET A 445 4.09 -1.33 -3.75
C MET A 445 4.59 -0.49 -4.93
N GLU A 446 5.85 -0.63 -5.29
CA GLU A 446 6.44 0.04 -6.44
C GLU A 446 5.82 -0.43 -7.76
N LEU A 447 5.59 -1.74 -7.88
CA LEU A 447 4.87 -2.32 -9.00
C LEU A 447 3.50 -1.69 -9.19
N ASP A 448 2.73 -1.45 -8.12
CA ASP A 448 1.38 -0.88 -8.20
C ASP A 448 1.37 0.49 -8.88
N VAL A 449 2.43 1.29 -8.77
CA VAL A 449 2.56 2.56 -9.50
C VAL A 449 2.53 2.32 -11.01
N TRP A 450 3.42 1.47 -11.50
CA TRP A 450 3.54 1.18 -12.93
C TRP A 450 2.37 0.36 -13.46
N PHE A 451 1.86 -0.58 -12.68
CA PHE A 451 0.66 -1.33 -12.99
C PHE A 451 -0.57 -0.43 -13.15
N SER A 452 -0.71 0.56 -12.27
CA SER A 452 -1.80 1.53 -12.35
C SER A 452 -1.71 2.43 -13.57
N ILE A 453 -0.51 2.88 -13.94
CA ILE A 453 -0.27 3.67 -15.16
C ILE A 453 -0.54 2.82 -16.41
N GLY A 454 -0.10 1.57 -16.42
CA GLY A 454 -0.38 0.64 -17.51
C GLY A 454 -1.87 0.33 -17.67
N LEU A 455 -2.60 0.13 -16.55
CA LEU A 455 -4.06 -0.04 -16.58
C LEU A 455 -4.79 1.21 -17.07
N PHE A 456 -4.38 2.39 -16.59
CA PHE A 456 -4.90 3.67 -17.06
C PHE A 456 -4.76 3.80 -18.58
N ALA A 457 -3.58 3.43 -19.12
CA ALA A 457 -3.34 3.43 -20.56
C ALA A 457 -4.24 2.44 -21.29
N LYS A 458 -4.32 1.20 -20.82
CA LYS A 458 -5.08 0.12 -21.44
C LYS A 458 -6.58 0.37 -21.45
N ASP A 459 -7.15 0.72 -20.29
CA ASP A 459 -8.61 0.86 -20.14
C ASP A 459 -9.16 2.09 -20.89
N LEU A 460 -8.35 3.14 -21.04
CA LEU A 460 -8.72 4.36 -21.76
C LEU A 460 -8.15 4.43 -23.19
N TYR A 461 -7.52 3.34 -23.66
CA TYR A 461 -6.93 3.25 -25.01
C TYR A 461 -5.94 4.37 -25.30
N LEU A 462 -5.05 4.67 -24.33
CA LEU A 462 -4.04 5.70 -24.47
C LEU A 462 -2.79 5.16 -25.15
N VAL A 463 -2.06 6.01 -25.85
CA VAL A 463 -0.83 5.66 -26.55
C VAL A 463 0.33 6.57 -26.12
N PRO A 464 1.58 6.07 -26.13
CA PRO A 464 2.75 6.92 -25.98
C PRO A 464 2.80 7.99 -27.08
N PRO A 465 3.01 9.28 -26.76
CA PRO A 465 3.14 10.34 -27.75
C PRO A 465 4.52 10.31 -28.43
N GLN A 466 4.62 10.88 -29.63
CA GLN A 466 5.91 11.19 -30.26
C GLN A 466 6.30 12.61 -29.85
N LEU A 467 7.35 12.74 -29.03
CA LEU A 467 7.91 14.03 -28.62
C LEU A 467 9.21 14.33 -29.39
N GLN A 468 9.25 15.50 -30.03
CA GLN A 468 10.38 15.93 -30.85
C GLN A 468 10.61 17.43 -30.75
N GLU A 469 11.78 17.91 -31.22
CA GLU A 469 12.07 19.33 -31.33
C GLU A 469 11.21 20.01 -32.41
N GLY A 470 10.62 21.14 -32.07
CA GLY A 470 9.81 21.97 -32.97
C GLY A 470 8.55 22.52 -32.32
N THR A 471 7.69 23.19 -33.12
CA THR A 471 6.51 23.93 -32.64
C THR A 471 5.26 23.41 -33.35
N TRP A 472 4.72 22.32 -32.88
CA TRP A 472 3.48 21.71 -33.40
C TRP A 472 2.79 20.87 -32.33
N ILE A 473 1.51 20.60 -32.56
CA ILE A 473 0.73 19.57 -31.90
C ILE A 473 -0.16 18.90 -32.94
N GLU A 474 -0.17 17.58 -32.94
CA GLU A 474 -1.03 16.77 -33.77
C GLU A 474 -1.64 15.63 -32.97
N ILE A 475 -2.96 15.53 -33.01
CA ILE A 475 -3.77 14.56 -32.28
C ILE A 475 -4.66 13.83 -33.27
N GLN A 476 -4.56 12.52 -33.37
CA GLN A 476 -5.42 11.69 -34.19
C GLN A 476 -6.39 10.90 -33.32
N GLN A 477 -7.68 11.02 -33.58
CA GLN A 477 -8.77 10.36 -32.87
C GLN A 477 -8.64 10.54 -31.33
N GLY A 478 -8.41 11.80 -30.92
CA GLY A 478 -8.28 12.17 -29.53
C GLY A 478 -9.63 12.14 -28.79
N ARG A 479 -9.62 11.76 -27.51
CA ARG A 479 -10.81 11.67 -26.65
C ARG A 479 -10.57 12.43 -25.36
N ASN A 480 -11.43 13.41 -25.03
CA ASN A 480 -11.32 14.16 -23.79
C ASN A 480 -11.65 13.22 -22.59
N LEU A 481 -10.68 13.00 -21.72
CA LEU A 481 -10.79 12.13 -20.53
C LEU A 481 -11.78 12.62 -19.47
N PHE A 482 -12.22 13.86 -19.55
CA PHE A 482 -13.16 14.46 -18.58
C PHE A 482 -14.62 14.21 -18.93
N ILE A 483 -14.90 13.72 -20.14
CA ILE A 483 -16.25 13.38 -20.59
C ILE A 483 -16.50 11.90 -20.30
N LYS A 484 -17.60 11.61 -19.61
CA LYS A 484 -18.02 10.24 -19.32
C LYS A 484 -18.85 9.67 -20.46
N GLY A 485 -18.69 8.39 -20.74
CA GLY A 485 -19.45 7.67 -21.77
C GLY A 485 -18.70 7.58 -23.08
N ASP A 486 -19.45 7.32 -24.16
CA ASP A 486 -18.89 7.18 -25.49
C ASP A 486 -18.57 8.57 -26.07
N VAL A 487 -17.29 8.88 -26.19
CA VAL A 487 -16.80 10.17 -26.66
C VAL A 487 -16.42 10.06 -28.12
N GLU A 488 -17.06 10.86 -28.97
CA GLU A 488 -16.69 10.98 -30.38
C GLU A 488 -15.24 11.46 -30.49
N PRO A 489 -14.36 10.73 -31.18
CA PRO A 489 -12.95 11.09 -31.31
C PRO A 489 -12.76 12.30 -32.24
N VAL A 490 -11.80 13.16 -31.89
CA VAL A 490 -11.50 14.40 -32.61
C VAL A 490 -10.08 14.33 -33.18
N ASN A 491 -9.90 14.78 -34.41
CA ASN A 491 -8.60 15.05 -35.02
C ASN A 491 -8.30 16.54 -34.94
N TYR A 492 -7.09 16.90 -34.49
CA TYR A 492 -6.67 18.29 -34.45
C TYR A 492 -5.16 18.42 -34.66
N SER A 493 -4.78 19.37 -35.55
CA SER A 493 -3.38 19.64 -35.87
C SER A 493 -3.13 21.15 -35.89
N LEU A 494 -1.97 21.58 -35.36
CA LEU A 494 -1.52 22.96 -35.35
C LEU A 494 0.00 23.02 -35.52
N GLY A 495 0.54 23.93 -36.30
CA GLY A 495 1.94 24.04 -36.62
C GLY A 495 2.38 23.04 -37.69
N GLU A 496 3.67 22.70 -37.79
CA GLU A 496 4.20 21.75 -38.79
C GLU A 496 3.80 20.32 -38.43
N ALA A 497 2.65 19.84 -38.92
CA ALA A 497 2.15 18.51 -38.71
C ALA A 497 3.03 17.44 -39.38
N ARG A 498 3.22 16.29 -38.74
CA ARG A 498 4.17 15.24 -39.17
C ARG A 498 3.57 13.85 -39.34
N LEU A 499 2.33 13.64 -38.89
CA LEU A 499 1.61 12.38 -39.08
C LEU A 499 0.88 12.39 -40.44
N SER A 500 0.88 11.30 -41.16
CA SER A 500 0.53 11.22 -42.58
C SER A 500 -0.97 11.29 -42.97
N SER A 501 -1.84 11.82 -42.10
CA SER A 501 -3.30 11.82 -42.34
C SER A 501 -3.93 13.21 -42.17
N ILE A 502 -3.37 14.20 -42.84
CA ILE A 502 -3.86 15.59 -42.78
C ILE A 502 -4.81 15.83 -43.94
N SER A 503 -5.88 16.61 -43.74
CA SER A 503 -6.79 17.03 -44.81
C SER A 503 -6.11 17.99 -45.78
N ASP A 504 -6.55 18.00 -47.02
CA ASP A 504 -6.04 18.93 -48.08
C ASP A 504 -6.17 20.39 -47.71
N ASP A 505 -7.10 20.73 -46.79
CA ASP A 505 -7.38 22.12 -46.34
C ASP A 505 -6.48 22.57 -45.17
N TYR A 506 -5.51 21.73 -44.74
CA TYR A 506 -4.62 22.05 -43.62
C TYR A 506 -3.53 23.04 -44.04
N SER A 507 -3.31 24.04 -43.22
CA SER A 507 -2.19 24.98 -43.33
C SER A 507 -1.40 25.01 -41.99
N PRO A 508 -0.06 25.24 -42.03
CA PRO A 508 0.84 25.00 -40.92
C PRO A 508 0.97 26.17 -39.93
N GLU A 509 -0.06 27.02 -39.83
CA GLU A 509 -0.07 28.12 -38.87
C GLU A 509 0.05 27.61 -37.46
N ARG A 510 0.77 28.35 -36.61
CA ARG A 510 1.03 28.06 -35.22
C ARG A 510 -0.05 28.62 -34.28
N ILE A 511 -0.90 29.50 -34.83
CA ILE A 511 -1.98 30.13 -34.09
C ILE A 511 -3.28 29.86 -34.83
N ALA A 512 -4.32 29.44 -34.09
CA ALA A 512 -5.63 29.21 -34.65
C ALA A 512 -6.75 29.77 -33.75
N ILE A 513 -7.79 30.27 -34.39
CA ILE A 513 -9.07 30.64 -33.75
C ILE A 513 -10.05 29.48 -34.00
N LEU A 514 -10.50 28.83 -32.94
CA LEU A 514 -11.51 27.78 -33.00
C LEU A 514 -12.90 28.40 -32.86
N SER A 515 -13.61 28.45 -33.99
CA SER A 515 -14.95 29.06 -34.13
C SER A 515 -16.05 27.99 -34.12
N GLY A 516 -17.32 28.41 -34.00
CA GLY A 516 -18.47 27.54 -34.18
C GLY A 516 -19.42 27.48 -33.00
N VAL A 517 -20.28 26.47 -32.99
CA VAL A 517 -21.44 26.37 -32.10
C VAL A 517 -21.07 26.17 -30.63
N ASN A 518 -21.84 26.75 -29.69
CA ASN A 518 -21.57 26.64 -28.25
C ASN A 518 -21.61 25.24 -27.72
N SER A 519 -22.45 24.36 -28.27
CA SER A 519 -22.51 22.93 -27.94
C SER A 519 -21.58 22.05 -28.79
N GLY A 520 -20.74 22.67 -29.65
CA GLY A 520 -19.92 21.96 -30.65
C GLY A 520 -18.69 21.22 -30.10
N GLY A 521 -18.34 21.46 -28.85
CA GLY A 521 -17.16 20.79 -28.25
C GLY A 521 -15.89 21.63 -28.28
N LYS A 522 -15.93 22.94 -28.62
CA LYS A 522 -14.76 23.85 -28.64
C LYS A 522 -13.93 23.80 -27.37
N THR A 523 -14.58 24.02 -26.21
CA THR A 523 -13.93 23.90 -24.90
C THR A 523 -13.39 22.48 -24.65
N SER A 524 -14.13 21.45 -25.09
CA SER A 524 -13.68 20.03 -24.96
C SER A 524 -12.45 19.75 -25.80
N THR A 525 -12.35 20.30 -27.01
CA THR A 525 -11.16 20.19 -27.86
C THR A 525 -9.97 20.90 -27.22
N LEU A 526 -10.21 22.11 -26.66
CA LEU A 526 -9.16 22.83 -25.94
C LEU A 526 -8.66 22.08 -24.70
N GLU A 527 -9.57 21.49 -23.92
CA GLU A 527 -9.20 20.61 -22.79
C GLU A 527 -8.43 19.39 -23.26
N LEU A 528 -8.79 18.75 -24.40
CA LEU A 528 -8.07 17.62 -24.98
C LEU A 528 -6.64 18.00 -25.35
N ILE A 529 -6.45 19.16 -25.98
CA ILE A 529 -5.11 19.69 -26.29
C ILE A 529 -4.29 19.87 -25.01
N ALA A 530 -4.85 20.48 -23.98
CA ALA A 530 -4.19 20.66 -22.70
C ALA A 530 -3.84 19.33 -22.04
N GLN A 531 -4.75 18.35 -22.03
CA GLN A 531 -4.50 16.99 -21.51
C GLN A 531 -3.34 16.33 -22.23
N THR A 532 -3.31 16.44 -23.57
CA THR A 532 -2.27 15.84 -24.40
C THR A 532 -0.90 16.48 -24.13
N ILE A 533 -0.82 17.82 -24.03
CA ILE A 533 0.41 18.53 -23.68
C ILE A 533 0.90 18.13 -22.28
N ILE A 534 0.03 18.15 -21.28
CA ILE A 534 0.38 17.84 -19.89
C ILE A 534 0.90 16.40 -19.76
N LEU A 535 0.15 15.42 -20.29
CA LEU A 535 0.53 14.01 -20.21
C LEU A 535 1.83 13.74 -20.97
N SER A 536 2.02 14.32 -22.14
CA SER A 536 3.26 14.17 -22.92
C SER A 536 4.48 14.68 -22.16
N HIS A 537 4.38 15.84 -21.51
CA HIS A 537 5.47 16.44 -20.74
C HIS A 537 5.67 15.79 -19.37
N MET A 538 4.72 14.93 -18.93
CA MET A 538 4.91 13.97 -17.82
C MET A 538 5.60 12.68 -18.28
N GLY A 539 5.78 12.44 -19.58
CA GLY A 539 6.20 11.17 -20.14
C GLY A 539 5.09 10.10 -20.12
N PHE A 540 3.83 10.50 -19.97
CA PHE A 540 2.67 9.62 -19.83
C PHE A 540 1.95 9.42 -21.18
N PRO A 541 1.17 8.33 -21.32
CA PRO A 541 0.40 8.08 -22.53
C PRO A 541 -0.76 9.05 -22.67
N VAL A 542 -1.09 9.40 -23.89
CA VAL A 542 -2.06 10.43 -24.25
C VAL A 542 -3.37 9.84 -24.80
N PRO A 543 -4.50 10.56 -24.64
CA PRO A 543 -5.82 10.06 -25.03
C PRO A 543 -6.07 10.20 -26.53
N ALA A 544 -5.32 9.51 -27.35
CA ALA A 544 -5.41 9.56 -28.80
C ALA A 544 -5.05 8.19 -29.41
N LYS A 545 -5.37 7.99 -30.69
CA LYS A 545 -4.86 6.83 -31.45
C LYS A 545 -3.37 7.03 -31.83
N ALA A 546 -3.01 8.27 -32.12
CA ALA A 546 -1.63 8.71 -32.32
C ALA A 546 -1.53 10.20 -31.97
N ALA A 547 -0.39 10.62 -31.44
CA ALA A 547 -0.11 12.03 -31.20
C ALA A 547 1.37 12.34 -31.42
N SER A 548 1.64 13.51 -32.02
CA SER A 548 2.99 14.06 -32.20
C SER A 548 3.02 15.50 -31.67
N ILE A 549 4.01 15.81 -30.85
CA ILE A 549 4.05 17.08 -30.12
C ILE A 549 5.49 17.61 -30.11
N GLY A 550 5.63 18.93 -30.33
CA GLY A 550 6.89 19.64 -30.08
C GLY A 550 7.13 19.83 -28.59
N PHE A 551 8.39 19.81 -28.16
CA PHE A 551 8.72 20.13 -26.77
C PHE A 551 8.35 21.57 -26.44
N MET A 552 7.75 21.78 -25.26
CA MET A 552 7.32 23.07 -24.72
C MET A 552 7.96 23.30 -23.35
N ASP A 553 8.02 24.59 -22.95
CA ASP A 553 8.53 24.99 -21.64
C ASP A 553 7.41 25.46 -20.72
N GLU A 554 6.34 26.02 -21.29
CA GLU A 554 5.26 26.63 -20.54
C GLU A 554 3.89 26.35 -21.18
N LEU A 555 2.89 26.10 -20.32
CA LEU A 555 1.48 25.95 -20.71
C LEU A 555 0.63 27.01 -20.00
N TYR A 556 -0.02 27.82 -20.79
CA TYR A 556 -1.02 28.80 -20.37
C TYR A 556 -2.41 28.31 -20.80
N TYR A 557 -3.35 28.25 -19.87
CA TYR A 557 -4.76 27.97 -20.16
C TYR A 557 -5.63 29.01 -19.47
N PHE A 558 -6.21 29.88 -20.25
CA PHE A 558 -7.12 30.94 -19.80
C PHE A 558 -8.57 30.55 -20.11
N ARG A 559 -9.42 30.71 -19.13
CA ARG A 559 -10.85 30.44 -19.27
C ARG A 559 -11.62 31.58 -18.62
N LYS A 560 -12.76 31.92 -19.19
CA LYS A 560 -13.69 32.89 -18.63
C LYS A 560 -13.97 32.58 -17.16
N SER A 561 -13.71 33.52 -16.29
CA SER A 561 -14.19 33.49 -14.90
C SER A 561 -15.66 33.90 -14.89
N GLY A 562 -16.55 33.10 -14.31
CA GLY A 562 -17.98 33.40 -14.20
C GLY A 562 -18.22 34.68 -13.40
N GLY A 563 -18.81 35.69 -14.04
CA GLY A 563 -19.21 36.99 -13.43
C GLY A 563 -19.05 38.14 -14.38
N THR A 564 -19.75 39.27 -14.13
CA THR A 564 -19.49 40.56 -14.79
C THR A 564 -18.11 41.04 -14.36
N MET A 565 -17.20 41.20 -15.32
CA MET A 565 -15.88 41.76 -15.03
C MET A 565 -16.02 43.27 -14.72
N ASP A 566 -15.52 43.67 -13.57
CA ASP A 566 -15.25 45.06 -13.25
C ASP A 566 -13.94 45.52 -13.93
N ALA A 567 -13.69 46.83 -13.92
CA ALA A 567 -12.49 47.40 -14.55
C ALA A 567 -11.17 46.80 -13.98
N GLY A 568 -11.15 46.36 -12.71
CA GLY A 568 -9.98 45.74 -12.08
C GLY A 568 -9.73 44.34 -12.59
N ALA A 569 -10.78 43.54 -12.80
CA ALA A 569 -10.66 42.20 -13.37
C ALA A 569 -10.20 42.25 -14.84
N PHE A 570 -10.67 43.22 -15.59
CA PHE A 570 -10.19 43.50 -16.95
C PHE A 570 -8.69 43.83 -16.98
N GLU A 571 -8.24 44.78 -16.14
CA GLU A 571 -6.81 45.13 -16.04
C GLU A 571 -5.94 43.96 -15.65
N SER A 572 -6.39 43.13 -14.68
CA SER A 572 -5.68 41.92 -14.29
C SER A 572 -5.56 40.94 -15.45
N THR A 573 -6.63 40.72 -16.21
CA THR A 573 -6.62 39.81 -17.36
C THR A 573 -5.62 40.29 -18.42
N ILE A 574 -5.61 41.57 -18.77
CA ILE A 574 -4.64 42.13 -19.74
C ILE A 574 -3.20 41.99 -19.22
N LYS A 575 -2.96 42.20 -17.93
CA LYS A 575 -1.64 41.95 -17.33
C LYS A 575 -1.23 40.48 -17.44
N ASP A 576 -2.16 39.57 -17.25
CA ASP A 576 -1.89 38.11 -17.37
C ASP A 576 -1.51 37.76 -18.83
N PHE A 577 -2.03 38.43 -19.82
CA PHE A 577 -1.66 38.24 -21.23
C PHE A 577 -0.32 38.91 -21.63
N SER A 578 0.28 39.75 -20.80
CA SER A 578 1.59 40.35 -21.11
C SER A 578 2.71 39.28 -21.34
N VAL A 579 2.48 38.04 -20.92
CA VAL A 579 3.38 36.89 -21.15
C VAL A 579 3.57 36.55 -22.64
N VAL A 580 2.64 36.99 -23.55
CA VAL A 580 2.77 36.76 -25.00
C VAL A 580 4.01 37.40 -25.61
N SER A 581 4.55 38.45 -24.97
CA SER A 581 5.79 39.10 -25.40
C SER A 581 7.06 38.28 -25.06
N GLY A 582 6.94 37.12 -24.41
CA GLY A 582 8.03 36.20 -24.12
C GLY A 582 8.56 35.51 -25.38
N THR A 583 9.79 35.02 -25.32
CA THR A 583 10.47 34.33 -26.43
C THR A 583 10.61 32.80 -26.19
N GLY A 584 9.99 32.27 -25.12
CA GLY A 584 10.05 30.87 -24.76
C GLY A 584 9.15 29.95 -25.59
N ARG A 585 9.36 28.64 -25.53
CA ARG A 585 8.47 27.63 -26.14
C ARG A 585 7.20 27.50 -25.28
N MET A 586 6.11 28.10 -25.76
CA MET A 586 4.87 28.13 -24.99
C MET A 586 3.67 27.62 -25.79
N ALA A 587 2.73 27.02 -25.07
CA ALA A 587 1.38 26.77 -25.58
C ALA A 587 0.38 27.67 -24.85
N MET A 588 -0.40 28.39 -25.59
CA MET A 588 -1.42 29.29 -25.09
C MET A 588 -2.81 28.82 -25.55
N LEU A 589 -3.64 28.45 -24.59
CA LEU A 589 -5.01 27.97 -24.80
C LEU A 589 -5.97 28.98 -24.16
N VAL A 590 -6.89 29.49 -24.91
CA VAL A 590 -7.81 30.58 -24.47
C VAL A 590 -9.25 30.23 -24.79
N ASP A 591 -10.11 30.21 -23.78
CA ASP A 591 -11.52 29.83 -23.87
C ASP A 591 -12.42 31.04 -23.62
N GLU A 592 -13.08 31.55 -24.69
CA GLU A 592 -14.10 32.63 -24.67
C GLU A 592 -13.64 33.93 -23.97
N LEU A 593 -12.57 34.54 -24.46
CA LEU A 593 -12.03 35.81 -23.92
C LEU A 593 -12.86 37.02 -24.27
N GLU A 594 -13.71 36.96 -25.31
CA GLU A 594 -14.52 38.08 -25.83
C GLU A 594 -15.49 38.70 -24.82
N SER A 595 -15.78 38.01 -23.74
CA SER A 595 -16.67 38.52 -22.70
C SER A 595 -16.01 39.50 -21.71
N ILE A 596 -14.76 39.89 -21.95
CA ILE A 596 -13.98 40.76 -21.04
C ILE A 596 -14.51 42.21 -21.14
N THR A 597 -14.89 42.67 -22.34
CA THR A 597 -15.39 44.04 -22.61
C THR A 597 -16.39 44.02 -23.76
N GLU A 598 -16.76 45.19 -24.27
CA GLU A 598 -17.65 45.27 -25.45
C GLU A 598 -17.02 44.59 -26.68
N PRO A 599 -17.85 43.99 -27.54
CA PRO A 599 -17.39 43.12 -28.62
C PRO A 599 -16.31 43.74 -29.52
N GLY A 600 -16.47 44.98 -29.95
CA GLY A 600 -15.50 45.64 -30.84
C GLY A 600 -14.15 45.94 -30.17
N ALA A 601 -14.14 46.25 -28.87
CA ALA A 601 -12.91 46.38 -28.11
C ALA A 601 -12.23 45.01 -27.83
N SER A 602 -13.02 43.98 -27.53
CA SER A 602 -12.52 42.62 -27.36
C SER A 602 -11.83 42.08 -28.61
N ALA A 603 -12.44 42.30 -29.80
CA ALA A 603 -11.84 41.85 -31.06
C ALA A 603 -10.46 42.46 -31.31
N ARG A 604 -10.32 43.78 -31.10
CA ARG A 604 -9.02 44.48 -31.24
C ARG A 604 -7.97 44.03 -30.25
N ILE A 605 -8.37 43.77 -28.99
CA ILE A 605 -7.44 43.29 -27.96
C ILE A 605 -6.96 41.87 -28.29
N ILE A 606 -7.89 40.98 -28.68
CA ILE A 606 -7.55 39.62 -29.07
C ILE A 606 -6.66 39.65 -30.31
N GLY A 607 -6.97 40.49 -31.34
CA GLY A 607 -6.09 40.66 -32.50
C GLY A 607 -4.67 41.04 -32.12
N GLY A 608 -4.51 42.08 -31.29
CA GLY A 608 -3.16 42.45 -30.77
C GLY A 608 -2.45 41.37 -29.96
N ILE A 609 -3.19 40.56 -29.20
CA ILE A 609 -2.61 39.37 -28.48
C ILE A 609 -2.13 38.32 -29.48
N LEU A 610 -2.92 38.04 -30.54
CA LEU A 610 -2.54 37.07 -31.59
C LEU A 610 -1.30 37.53 -32.36
N GLU A 611 -1.22 38.79 -32.71
CA GLU A 611 -0.05 39.41 -33.37
C GLU A 611 1.21 39.27 -32.49
N SER A 612 1.12 39.70 -31.23
CA SER A 612 2.22 39.59 -30.29
C SER A 612 2.67 38.13 -30.07
N LEU A 613 1.70 37.18 -30.01
CA LEU A 613 2.01 35.75 -29.90
C LEU A 613 2.69 35.22 -31.18
N ASN A 614 2.29 35.72 -32.36
CA ASN A 614 2.82 35.30 -33.66
C ASN A 614 4.28 35.74 -33.86
N GLU A 615 4.70 36.85 -33.25
CA GLU A 615 6.10 37.29 -33.24
C GLU A 615 7.02 36.25 -32.62
N ASN A 616 6.52 35.43 -31.66
CA ASN A 616 7.27 34.33 -31.08
C ASN A 616 7.15 33.06 -31.95
N SER A 617 8.17 32.77 -32.74
CA SER A 617 8.21 31.56 -33.60
C SER A 617 8.14 30.21 -32.85
N LEU A 618 8.32 30.19 -31.53
CA LEU A 618 8.27 29.01 -30.65
C LEU A 618 6.95 28.91 -29.91
N ALA A 619 5.98 29.78 -30.15
CA ALA A 619 4.66 29.77 -29.52
C ALA A 619 3.62 29.03 -30.37
N LEU A 620 2.74 28.29 -29.69
CA LEU A 620 1.48 27.74 -30.23
C LEU A 620 0.30 28.42 -29.53
N GLY A 621 -0.74 28.76 -30.29
CA GLY A 621 -1.93 29.40 -29.76
C GLY A 621 -3.23 28.80 -30.29
N VAL A 622 -4.17 28.44 -29.38
CA VAL A 622 -5.55 28.10 -29.78
C VAL A 622 -6.52 28.94 -28.97
N PHE A 623 -7.28 29.78 -29.69
CA PHE A 623 -8.24 30.73 -29.13
C PHE A 623 -9.65 30.31 -29.50
N VAL A 624 -10.49 29.99 -28.55
CA VAL A 624 -11.92 29.74 -28.78
C VAL A 624 -12.64 31.06 -28.77
N SER A 625 -13.33 31.42 -29.87
CA SER A 625 -14.13 32.63 -29.97
C SER A 625 -15.34 32.47 -30.88
N HIS A 626 -16.40 33.22 -30.57
CA HIS A 626 -17.57 33.40 -31.43
C HIS A 626 -17.43 34.56 -32.40
N MET A 627 -16.38 35.36 -32.23
CA MET A 627 -16.13 36.60 -32.96
C MET A 627 -14.97 36.44 -33.94
N ALA A 628 -14.75 35.24 -34.48
CA ALA A 628 -13.59 34.93 -35.32
C ALA A 628 -13.47 35.92 -36.50
N GLU A 629 -14.58 36.27 -37.22
CA GLU A 629 -14.56 37.20 -38.31
C GLU A 629 -14.13 38.60 -37.86
N ASN A 630 -14.72 39.13 -36.79
CA ASN A 630 -14.36 40.44 -36.25
C ASN A 630 -12.90 40.50 -35.75
N ILE A 631 -12.38 39.41 -35.18
CA ILE A 631 -10.99 39.36 -34.74
C ILE A 631 -10.07 39.40 -35.96
N MET A 632 -10.38 38.65 -37.02
CA MET A 632 -9.58 38.60 -38.24
C MET A 632 -9.55 39.95 -38.97
N GLU A 633 -10.63 40.76 -38.89
CA GLU A 633 -10.65 42.15 -39.42
C GLU A 633 -9.63 43.08 -38.72
N HIS A 634 -9.17 42.72 -37.53
CA HIS A 634 -8.25 43.49 -36.70
C HIS A 634 -6.93 42.76 -36.45
N THR A 635 -6.57 41.78 -37.27
CA THR A 635 -5.36 40.98 -37.13
C THR A 635 -4.55 40.98 -38.40
N ASP A 636 -3.33 41.50 -38.36
CA ASP A 636 -2.44 41.66 -39.52
C ASP A 636 -1.40 40.53 -39.64
N CYS A 637 -1.61 39.35 -38.96
CA CYS A 637 -0.71 38.23 -39.02
C CYS A 637 -1.40 36.93 -39.47
N ASP A 638 -0.64 35.93 -39.87
CA ASP A 638 -1.14 34.63 -40.30
C ASP A 638 -1.74 33.85 -39.12
N VAL A 639 -3.08 33.83 -39.07
CA VAL A 639 -3.86 33.08 -38.08
C VAL A 639 -4.89 32.23 -38.83
N ARG A 640 -4.91 30.94 -38.49
CA ARG A 640 -5.89 30.00 -39.06
C ARG A 640 -7.21 30.07 -38.29
N VAL A 641 -8.31 29.98 -39.01
CA VAL A 641 -9.63 29.83 -38.40
C VAL A 641 -10.13 28.44 -38.63
N ASP A 642 -10.43 27.70 -37.54
CA ASP A 642 -10.93 26.34 -37.56
C ASP A 642 -12.38 26.32 -37.09
N GLY A 643 -13.27 25.76 -37.91
CA GLY A 643 -14.71 25.80 -37.65
C GLY A 643 -15.31 24.47 -37.21
N ILE A 644 -16.03 24.46 -36.09
CA ILE A 644 -16.88 23.34 -35.66
C ILE A 644 -18.32 23.64 -36.00
N GLU A 645 -18.90 22.94 -36.99
CA GLU A 645 -20.19 23.26 -37.57
C GLU A 645 -21.29 22.28 -37.13
N ALA A 646 -22.52 22.79 -36.95
CA ALA A 646 -23.69 21.96 -36.85
C ALA A 646 -24.22 21.62 -38.25
N ARG A 647 -24.37 20.35 -38.57
CA ARG A 647 -24.88 19.86 -39.86
C ARG A 647 -26.41 19.90 -40.01
N GLY A 648 -27.12 20.28 -38.92
CA GLY A 648 -28.59 20.35 -38.90
C GLY A 648 -29.19 19.78 -37.63
N LEU A 649 -30.44 19.35 -37.71
CA LEU A 649 -31.17 18.72 -36.61
C LEU A 649 -31.44 17.24 -36.94
N ASP A 650 -31.34 16.36 -35.95
CA ASP A 650 -31.73 14.96 -36.07
C ASP A 650 -33.26 14.78 -36.02
N SER A 651 -33.76 13.54 -36.09
CA SER A 651 -35.19 13.23 -36.00
C SER A 651 -35.82 13.68 -34.68
N ASP A 652 -35.04 13.75 -33.63
CA ASP A 652 -35.45 14.19 -32.28
C ASP A 652 -35.21 15.69 -32.04
N LEU A 653 -34.88 16.41 -33.09
CA LEU A 653 -34.56 17.83 -33.08
C LEU A 653 -33.32 18.22 -32.24
N ASN A 654 -32.39 17.32 -32.02
CA ASN A 654 -31.09 17.62 -31.45
C ASN A 654 -30.12 18.10 -32.53
N LEU A 655 -29.19 19.00 -32.17
CA LEU A 655 -28.16 19.46 -33.09
C LEU A 655 -27.20 18.31 -33.47
N ILE A 656 -27.08 18.01 -34.75
CA ILE A 656 -26.04 17.15 -35.28
C ILE A 656 -24.80 18.02 -35.48
N VAL A 657 -23.78 17.80 -34.66
CA VAL A 657 -22.53 18.55 -34.70
C VAL A 657 -21.42 17.69 -35.26
N ASP A 658 -20.69 18.20 -36.24
CA ASP A 658 -19.40 17.60 -36.64
C ASP A 658 -18.33 18.15 -35.70
N ARG A 659 -17.86 17.30 -34.77
CA ARG A 659 -16.92 17.71 -33.73
C ARG A 659 -15.48 17.83 -34.23
N ASN A 660 -15.18 17.32 -35.43
CA ASN A 660 -13.90 17.55 -36.08
C ASN A 660 -13.84 18.96 -36.66
N PRO A 661 -12.90 19.82 -36.21
CA PRO A 661 -12.75 21.15 -36.80
C PRO A 661 -12.38 21.06 -38.26
N ARG A 662 -13.01 21.88 -39.09
CA ARG A 662 -12.59 22.09 -40.47
C ARG A 662 -11.56 23.21 -40.48
N TYR A 663 -10.42 22.95 -41.07
CA TYR A 663 -9.35 23.94 -41.18
C TYR A 663 -9.68 25.02 -42.21
N ASN A 664 -9.17 26.22 -41.98
CA ASN A 664 -9.39 27.37 -42.83
C ASN A 664 -10.87 27.66 -43.13
N TYR A 665 -11.72 27.44 -42.13
CA TYR A 665 -13.18 27.56 -42.28
C TYR A 665 -13.79 28.29 -41.08
N VAL A 666 -14.56 29.35 -41.35
CA VAL A 666 -15.36 30.02 -40.31
C VAL A 666 -16.70 29.32 -40.20
N ALA A 667 -16.97 28.71 -39.07
CA ALA A 667 -18.24 28.02 -38.86
C ALA A 667 -19.39 28.98 -38.70
N LYS A 668 -20.50 28.71 -39.38
CA LYS A 668 -21.72 29.50 -39.26
C LYS A 668 -22.31 29.42 -37.86
N SER A 669 -22.84 30.53 -37.38
CA SER A 669 -23.50 30.60 -36.09
C SER A 669 -24.80 29.80 -36.10
N THR A 670 -25.17 29.18 -34.97
CA THR A 670 -26.33 28.28 -34.84
C THR A 670 -27.62 28.90 -34.30
N PRO A 671 -27.78 30.20 -34.04
CA PRO A 671 -29.06 30.76 -33.59
C PRO A 671 -30.21 30.38 -34.51
N GLU A 672 -29.98 30.37 -35.84
CA GLU A 672 -30.96 29.95 -36.82
C GLU A 672 -31.47 28.51 -36.58
N LEU A 673 -30.59 27.54 -36.42
CA LEU A 673 -30.96 26.14 -36.14
C LEU A 673 -31.68 25.97 -34.81
N ILE A 674 -31.31 26.77 -33.80
CA ILE A 674 -32.02 26.77 -32.50
C ILE A 674 -33.43 27.34 -32.65
N VAL A 675 -33.60 28.45 -33.38
CA VAL A 675 -34.92 29.04 -33.66
C VAL A 675 -35.74 28.07 -34.50
N GLU A 676 -35.15 27.41 -35.51
CA GLU A 676 -35.80 26.37 -36.29
C GLU A 676 -36.29 25.19 -35.40
N ARG A 677 -35.47 24.72 -34.48
CA ARG A 677 -35.88 23.70 -33.50
C ARG A 677 -37.06 24.17 -32.66
N LEU A 678 -36.97 25.38 -32.11
CA LEU A 678 -38.07 25.96 -31.31
C LEU A 678 -39.35 26.13 -32.12
N ALA A 679 -39.25 26.54 -33.39
CA ALA A 679 -40.42 26.65 -34.30
C ALA A 679 -41.05 25.26 -34.56
N ARG A 680 -40.26 24.21 -34.70
CA ARG A 680 -40.73 22.81 -34.89
C ARG A 680 -41.35 22.19 -33.64
N GLN A 681 -40.88 22.59 -32.44
CA GLN A 681 -41.37 22.08 -31.15
C GLN A 681 -42.50 22.88 -30.53
N ALA A 682 -42.76 24.06 -31.06
CA ALA A 682 -43.72 25.02 -30.49
C ALA A 682 -45.18 24.58 -30.74
N ASP A 683 -46.03 24.83 -29.75
CA ASP A 683 -47.48 24.80 -29.88
C ASP A 683 -47.95 25.91 -30.85
N ASP A 684 -49.14 25.75 -31.44
CA ASP A 684 -49.68 26.67 -32.46
C ASP A 684 -49.63 28.15 -32.01
N GLU A 685 -49.75 28.42 -30.72
CA GLU A 685 -49.77 29.74 -30.12
C GLU A 685 -48.38 30.45 -30.19
N LYS A 686 -47.25 29.71 -30.12
CA LYS A 686 -45.90 30.23 -30.11
C LYS A 686 -45.17 30.07 -31.45
N LYS A 687 -45.68 29.20 -32.31
CA LYS A 687 -45.08 28.85 -33.59
C LYS A 687 -44.87 30.06 -34.49
N GLY A 688 -45.90 30.93 -34.63
CA GLY A 688 -45.79 32.15 -35.41
C GLY A 688 -44.72 33.13 -34.95
N PHE A 689 -44.41 33.18 -33.65
CA PHE A 689 -43.31 33.99 -33.12
C PHE A 689 -41.96 33.46 -33.58
N TYR A 690 -41.75 32.15 -33.46
CA TYR A 690 -40.46 31.52 -33.84
C TYR A 690 -40.27 31.51 -35.36
N GLU A 691 -41.34 31.35 -36.16
CA GLU A 691 -41.30 31.48 -37.62
C GLU A 691 -40.96 32.91 -38.06
N HIS A 692 -41.49 33.93 -37.35
CA HIS A 692 -41.11 35.32 -37.58
C HIS A 692 -39.64 35.57 -37.27
N LEU A 693 -39.11 35.03 -36.14
CA LEU A 693 -37.68 35.11 -35.82
C LEU A 693 -36.83 34.41 -36.87
N LEU A 694 -37.24 33.22 -37.33
CA LEU A 694 -36.52 32.48 -38.37
C LEU A 694 -36.45 33.25 -39.67
N GLY A 695 -37.51 34.03 -40.02
CA GLY A 695 -37.52 34.92 -41.16
C GLY A 695 -36.53 36.08 -41.10
N LYS A 696 -35.96 36.41 -39.94
CA LYS A 696 -34.91 37.42 -39.78
C LYS A 696 -33.50 36.90 -40.09
N PHE A 697 -33.31 35.60 -40.18
CA PHE A 697 -32.06 34.97 -40.56
C PHE A 697 -31.96 34.68 -42.08
N LYS A 698 -33.07 34.80 -42.77
CA LYS A 698 -33.13 34.77 -44.24
C LYS A 698 -33.07 36.18 -44.79
#